data_eb63ecbeeb4c6d88b2e9727823c939ef
#
_entry.id   eb63ecbeeb4c6d88b2e9727823c939ef
#
_cell.length_a   1.000
_cell.length_b   1.000
_cell.length_c   1.000
_cell.angle_alpha   90.00
_cell.angle_beta   90.00
_cell.angle_gamma   90.00
#
_symmetry.space_group_name_H-M   'P 1'
#
loop_
_entity.id
_entity.type
_entity.pdbx_description
1 polymer ?
#
loop_
_entity_poly.entity_id
_entity_poly.type
_entity_poly.pdbx_seq_one_letter_code
_entity_poly.pdbx_strand_id
1 'polypeptide(L)'
;MEVALFIKTPKYQNTDELTYNNFYKRVKTDGGTFEAGSCLRSTIESLGSSFDTLATYSRIELFEDEKISVTSSIQNINDISKIFTDYSQSFTIPASANNNEIFKHWYENSLDDAFDQRLRYDGYIEVDTQTFRIGRWQLESATIKNNRVEDYKITFYGDLKSLMDKFGEDKLNDVREINDSTFEYNGTNVRNLVQSTTAQNVMFPLITSDRVWQYNGGGPNDISTSGGAINFNELFPALKVTRIFEAIADKYNLNFSGTFLNQQKFTKAYLWLKGNDSRRFVSTSQRKQLLFTDNNTSLPRIFNIQDNVYNLLNSNNTHLGSNIYSSEPKFTVIINFPASVNHRIFIYKDDSLFTTLEFTSASTTVSIPNTYRNGAYKIFVESFTPTTYTYSYSFTYRRFNLPAGTLTFPVISLGSSSGSLNSNINLLNYLPDMKVSDFFSGILRMFNLTAYSTDGVNFTLEQLENWYYLGGIKDLSQYCTTDLNFERIKPYRKINFEYEKSENVLSREFFANNNREYGNLSSTFNTDGADYSIKLPFENLLFSKFTGTDLQVGYALKSDLTPYAPKPIILYLTENKAGTLYFNNGATTTNINQFMNFGQDCIDTSDLTNNTLNWGIEISSYFLTPINNSLFNNYYLAYLNNLYSLKSRMVKVKMRLPYLELLNLKLNDRVVIRDKRYIINQFTTDLTTFESDFELIQDFRSINFDNGTSRRVSNQAVIFDVFLTSKDLLTWTIIDDVDSMLTGISFNELSLKIQVKQNTSGLQRTAAILSNKNDLITIEQDA
;
A
#
# COMPACT_ATOMS: atom_id res chain seq x y z
N MET A 1 -23.38 -6.36 -33.67
CA MET A 1 -22.85 -5.88 -32.40
C MET A 1 -21.67 -4.98 -32.70
N GLU A 2 -21.61 -3.86 -32.06
CA GLU A 2 -20.59 -2.84 -32.31
C GLU A 2 -19.56 -2.85 -31.20
N VAL A 3 -18.28 -3.06 -31.54
CA VAL A 3 -17.17 -2.90 -30.62
C VAL A 3 -16.59 -1.51 -30.82
N ALA A 4 -16.45 -0.73 -29.75
CA ALA A 4 -15.86 0.57 -29.80
C ALA A 4 -14.69 0.69 -28.80
N LEU A 5 -13.61 1.29 -29.25
CA LEU A 5 -12.42 1.51 -28.44
C LEU A 5 -12.28 3.00 -28.16
N PHE A 6 -12.01 3.33 -26.92
CA PHE A 6 -11.84 4.71 -26.50
C PHE A 6 -10.50 4.92 -25.83
N ILE A 7 -9.81 5.98 -26.21
CA ILE A 7 -8.53 6.40 -25.64
C ILE A 7 -8.60 7.83 -25.14
N LYS A 8 -8.06 8.07 -23.97
CA LYS A 8 -7.90 9.43 -23.40
C LYS A 8 -6.74 10.10 -24.13
N THR A 9 -7.06 11.01 -25.02
CA THR A 9 -6.02 11.68 -25.83
C THR A 9 -5.37 12.81 -25.05
N PRO A 10 -4.05 13.01 -25.20
CA PRO A 10 -3.34 14.15 -24.62
C PRO A 10 -3.65 15.47 -25.35
N LYS A 11 -4.80 15.61 -25.98
CA LYS A 11 -5.22 16.72 -26.84
C LYS A 11 -5.13 18.10 -26.17
N TYR A 12 -4.94 18.13 -24.83
CA TYR A 12 -5.12 19.36 -24.06
C TYR A 12 -3.84 20.03 -23.54
N GLN A 13 -2.68 19.39 -23.59
CA GLN A 13 -1.47 20.06 -23.10
C GLN A 13 -1.10 21.33 -23.89
N ASN A 14 -1.39 21.35 -25.20
CA ASN A 14 -1.09 22.51 -26.06
C ASN A 14 -2.23 23.54 -26.16
N THR A 15 -3.49 23.10 -26.03
CA THR A 15 -4.64 24.03 -26.01
C THR A 15 -4.69 24.84 -24.73
N ASP A 16 -4.31 24.24 -23.60
CA ASP A 16 -4.31 24.92 -22.31
C ASP A 16 -3.21 25.99 -22.25
N GLU A 17 -2.02 25.71 -22.77
CA GLU A 17 -0.94 26.68 -22.87
C GLU A 17 -1.26 27.79 -23.89
N LEU A 18 -1.90 27.44 -25.00
CA LEU A 18 -2.36 28.42 -26.00
C LEU A 18 -3.51 29.28 -25.47
N THR A 19 -4.45 28.69 -24.74
CA THR A 19 -5.56 29.39 -24.10
C THR A 19 -5.07 30.27 -22.96
N TYR A 20 -4.12 29.78 -22.16
CA TYR A 20 -3.42 30.54 -21.14
C TYR A 20 -2.67 31.73 -21.74
N ASN A 21 -1.87 31.52 -22.76
CA ASN A 21 -1.11 32.56 -23.44
C ASN A 21 -2.03 33.56 -24.18
N ASN A 22 -3.12 33.13 -24.78
CA ASN A 22 -4.10 33.99 -25.42
C ASN A 22 -4.92 34.81 -24.41
N PHE A 23 -5.31 34.21 -23.28
CA PHE A 23 -5.96 34.91 -22.20
C PHE A 23 -5.03 35.96 -21.57
N TYR A 24 -3.79 35.58 -21.30
CA TYR A 24 -2.77 36.50 -20.78
C TYR A 24 -2.46 37.65 -21.74
N LYS A 25 -2.36 37.39 -23.06
CA LYS A 25 -2.22 38.42 -24.08
C LYS A 25 -3.43 39.35 -24.13
N ARG A 26 -4.66 38.82 -24.01
CA ARG A 26 -5.88 39.59 -24.07
C ARG A 26 -6.04 40.52 -22.87
N VAL A 27 -5.73 40.07 -21.68
CA VAL A 27 -5.72 40.89 -20.46
C VAL A 27 -4.66 41.99 -20.52
N LYS A 28 -3.51 41.74 -21.19
CA LYS A 28 -2.43 42.70 -21.35
C LYS A 28 -2.70 43.77 -22.44
N THR A 29 -3.49 43.41 -23.46
CA THR A 29 -3.85 44.32 -24.56
C THR A 29 -5.01 45.25 -24.23
N ASP A 30 -5.86 44.91 -23.27
CA ASP A 30 -7.03 45.74 -22.87
C ASP A 30 -6.69 46.83 -21.84
N GLY A 31 -5.40 47.17 -21.66
CA GLY A 31 -4.97 48.33 -20.87
C GLY A 31 -5.14 48.22 -19.36
N GLY A 32 -5.46 47.04 -18.88
CA GLY A 32 -5.48 46.74 -17.45
C GLY A 32 -4.08 46.68 -16.89
N THR A 33 -3.74 47.56 -15.96
CA THR A 33 -2.56 47.49 -15.11
C THR A 33 -2.65 46.28 -14.17
N PHE A 34 -2.68 45.06 -14.68
CA PHE A 34 -2.42 43.88 -13.93
C PHE A 34 -0.90 43.64 -13.99
N GLU A 35 -0.21 44.06 -12.96
CA GLU A 35 1.05 43.42 -12.66
C GLU A 35 0.79 41.91 -12.57
N ALA A 36 1.66 41.15 -13.22
CA ALA A 36 1.62 39.68 -13.22
C ALA A 36 1.69 39.16 -11.80
N GLY A 37 0.59 39.26 -11.07
CA GLY A 37 0.45 38.83 -9.70
C GLY A 37 -0.05 37.39 -9.68
N SER A 38 0.44 36.66 -8.72
CA SER A 38 0.13 35.28 -8.34
C SER A 38 -1.37 34.90 -8.35
N CYS A 39 -2.27 35.87 -8.34
CA CYS A 39 -3.73 35.66 -8.30
C CYS A 39 -4.29 35.10 -9.62
N LEU A 40 -3.79 35.58 -10.77
CA LEU A 40 -4.25 35.09 -12.07
C LEU A 40 -3.74 33.68 -12.37
N ARG A 41 -2.53 33.38 -11.95
CA ARG A 41 -1.92 32.04 -12.10
C ARG A 41 -2.65 31.00 -11.25
N SER A 42 -2.95 31.33 -9.99
CA SER A 42 -3.70 30.41 -9.11
C SER A 42 -5.16 30.20 -9.56
N THR A 43 -5.79 31.22 -10.18
CA THR A 43 -7.15 31.09 -10.71
C THR A 43 -7.17 30.27 -11.99
N ILE A 44 -6.17 30.41 -12.85
CA ILE A 44 -6.05 29.62 -14.08
C ILE A 44 -5.57 28.17 -13.74
N GLU A 45 -4.68 27.99 -12.78
CA GLU A 45 -4.30 26.66 -12.26
C GLU A 45 -5.48 25.96 -11.57
N SER A 46 -6.37 26.69 -10.88
CA SER A 46 -7.61 26.12 -10.32
C SER A 46 -8.67 25.82 -11.39
N LEU A 47 -8.72 26.56 -12.46
CA LEU A 47 -9.56 26.28 -13.64
C LEU A 47 -8.97 25.13 -14.45
N GLY A 48 -7.64 25.01 -14.56
CA GLY A 48 -6.93 23.91 -15.21
C GLY A 48 -7.25 22.57 -14.54
N SER A 49 -7.28 22.51 -13.20
CA SER A 49 -7.66 21.30 -12.47
C SER A 49 -9.14 20.89 -12.68
N SER A 50 -10.02 21.83 -13.05
CA SER A 50 -11.41 21.51 -13.42
C SER A 50 -11.56 21.10 -14.89
N PHE A 51 -10.60 21.47 -15.77
CA PHE A 51 -10.56 21.03 -17.18
C PHE A 51 -10.00 19.61 -17.33
N ASP A 52 -9.16 19.13 -16.41
CA ASP A 52 -8.70 17.74 -16.39
C ASP A 52 -9.85 16.73 -16.18
N THR A 53 -10.94 17.16 -15.56
CA THR A 53 -12.17 16.36 -15.41
C THR A 53 -13.01 16.29 -16.69
N LEU A 54 -12.70 17.10 -17.69
CA LEU A 54 -13.34 17.11 -19.03
C LEU A 54 -12.45 16.46 -20.11
N ALA A 55 -11.45 15.68 -19.73
CA ALA A 55 -10.67 14.92 -20.70
C ALA A 55 -11.58 14.00 -21.50
N THR A 56 -11.87 14.37 -22.73
CA THR A 56 -12.73 13.61 -23.63
C THR A 56 -11.97 12.40 -24.15
N TYR A 57 -12.58 11.23 -24.03
CA TYR A 57 -12.10 10.03 -24.69
C TYR A 57 -12.39 10.15 -26.19
N SER A 58 -11.38 9.88 -27.01
CA SER A 58 -11.54 9.81 -28.47
C SER A 58 -11.79 8.37 -28.87
N ARG A 59 -12.75 8.16 -29.76
CA ARG A 59 -13.05 6.83 -30.32
C ARG A 59 -11.99 6.48 -31.36
N ILE A 60 -11.40 5.30 -31.23
CA ILE A 60 -10.48 4.72 -32.22
C ILE A 60 -11.29 4.08 -33.33
N GLU A 61 -10.99 4.36 -34.60
CA GLU A 61 -11.59 3.71 -35.75
C GLU A 61 -10.91 2.36 -36.02
N LEU A 62 -11.71 1.38 -36.36
CA LEU A 62 -11.31 0.00 -36.64
C LEU A 62 -11.46 -0.34 -38.11
N PHE A 63 -10.73 -1.36 -38.58
CA PHE A 63 -11.07 -2.01 -39.85
C PHE A 63 -12.40 -2.76 -39.71
N GLU A 64 -13.18 -2.87 -40.79
CA GLU A 64 -14.48 -3.53 -40.77
C GLU A 64 -14.41 -5.01 -40.35
N ASP A 65 -13.31 -5.69 -40.67
CA ASP A 65 -13.09 -7.12 -40.39
C ASP A 65 -12.06 -7.39 -39.26
N GLU A 66 -11.66 -6.37 -38.52
CA GLU A 66 -10.65 -6.55 -37.50
C GLU A 66 -11.17 -7.36 -36.32
N LYS A 67 -10.41 -8.40 -35.94
CA LYS A 67 -10.72 -9.26 -34.82
C LYS A 67 -10.07 -8.72 -33.54
N ILE A 68 -10.88 -8.29 -32.59
CA ILE A 68 -10.41 -7.80 -31.30
C ILE A 68 -10.54 -8.93 -30.28
N SER A 69 -9.41 -9.53 -29.95
CA SER A 69 -9.36 -10.60 -28.96
C SER A 69 -8.81 -10.08 -27.63
N VAL A 70 -9.56 -10.28 -26.56
CA VAL A 70 -9.15 -9.96 -25.18
C VAL A 70 -8.93 -11.25 -24.42
N THR A 71 -7.74 -11.38 -23.83
CA THR A 71 -7.37 -12.51 -22.98
C THR A 71 -7.44 -12.09 -21.51
N SER A 72 -8.18 -12.85 -20.74
CA SER A 72 -8.30 -12.68 -19.29
C SER A 72 -7.68 -13.90 -18.60
N SER A 73 -6.74 -13.67 -17.70
CA SER A 73 -6.07 -14.73 -16.93
C SER A 73 -5.79 -14.32 -15.52
N ILE A 74 -5.74 -15.26 -14.58
CA ILE A 74 -5.46 -15.00 -13.16
C ILE A 74 -4.03 -15.37 -12.84
N GLN A 75 -3.82 -16.64 -12.65
CA GLN A 75 -2.54 -17.21 -12.30
C GLN A 75 -2.23 -18.30 -13.31
N ASN A 76 -1.13 -18.15 -14.01
CA ASN A 76 -0.78 -19.17 -14.98
C ASN A 76 -0.21 -20.39 -14.24
N ILE A 77 -0.59 -21.61 -14.64
CA ILE A 77 0.02 -22.86 -14.15
C ILE A 77 1.55 -22.82 -14.31
N ASN A 78 2.05 -22.14 -15.33
CA ASN A 78 3.47 -22.00 -15.62
C ASN A 78 4.14 -20.84 -14.90
N ASP A 79 3.40 -20.05 -14.12
CA ASP A 79 3.95 -18.95 -13.31
C ASP A 79 3.08 -18.71 -12.08
N ILE A 80 3.32 -19.53 -11.06
CA ILE A 80 2.57 -19.52 -9.79
C ILE A 80 2.72 -18.18 -9.05
N SER A 81 3.74 -17.40 -9.38
CA SER A 81 3.98 -16.08 -8.77
C SER A 81 3.31 -14.93 -9.52
N LYS A 82 2.75 -15.18 -10.70
CA LYS A 82 2.01 -14.15 -11.44
C LYS A 82 0.67 -13.89 -10.81
N ILE A 83 0.42 -12.64 -10.62
CA ILE A 83 -0.83 -12.10 -10.17
C ILE A 83 -1.58 -11.63 -11.43
N PHE A 84 -2.84 -11.92 -11.48
CA PHE A 84 -3.88 -11.47 -12.41
C PHE A 84 -3.49 -10.51 -13.54
N THR A 85 -3.88 -10.77 -14.79
CA THR A 85 -3.73 -9.85 -15.93
C THR A 85 -4.85 -10.00 -16.95
N ASP A 86 -5.50 -8.89 -17.29
CA ASP A 86 -6.26 -8.74 -18.53
C ASP A 86 -5.37 -8.06 -19.56
N TYR A 87 -5.29 -8.61 -20.78
CA TYR A 87 -4.58 -7.96 -21.88
C TYR A 87 -5.19 -8.37 -23.22
N SER A 88 -5.11 -7.48 -24.21
CA SER A 88 -5.39 -7.87 -25.58
C SER A 88 -4.11 -8.39 -26.26
N GLN A 89 -4.29 -9.24 -27.26
CA GLN A 89 -3.26 -9.37 -28.27
C GLN A 89 -3.16 -8.03 -29.02
N SER A 90 -1.93 -7.70 -29.50
CA SER A 90 -1.78 -6.53 -30.36
C SER A 90 -2.60 -6.73 -31.65
N PHE A 91 -3.33 -5.74 -32.03
CA PHE A 91 -4.10 -5.72 -33.28
C PHE A 91 -3.87 -4.43 -34.06
N THR A 92 -4.26 -4.42 -35.31
CA THR A 92 -4.04 -3.32 -36.24
C THR A 92 -5.29 -2.45 -36.38
N ILE A 93 -5.09 -1.16 -36.53
CA ILE A 93 -6.16 -0.19 -36.80
C ILE A 93 -5.78 0.66 -37.99
N PRO A 94 -6.75 1.13 -38.81
CA PRO A 94 -6.46 1.89 -39.99
C PRO A 94 -5.82 3.25 -39.65
N ALA A 95 -4.91 3.73 -40.48
CA ALA A 95 -4.39 5.08 -40.41
C ALA A 95 -5.41 6.07 -41.02
N SER A 96 -6.61 6.09 -40.47
CA SER A 96 -7.68 7.01 -40.87
C SER A 96 -7.34 8.44 -40.41
N ALA A 97 -8.10 9.43 -40.88
CA ALA A 97 -7.92 10.83 -40.49
C ALA A 97 -8.07 11.00 -38.96
N ASN A 98 -9.05 10.33 -38.35
CA ASN A 98 -9.28 10.36 -36.92
C ASN A 98 -8.15 9.69 -36.12
N ASN A 99 -7.72 8.48 -36.53
CA ASN A 99 -6.63 7.79 -35.85
C ASN A 99 -5.28 8.52 -36.00
N ASN A 100 -5.04 9.14 -37.17
CA ASN A 100 -3.86 9.98 -37.36
C ASN A 100 -3.88 11.22 -36.42
N GLU A 101 -5.06 11.81 -36.18
CA GLU A 101 -5.20 12.90 -35.21
C GLU A 101 -4.94 12.44 -33.78
N ILE A 102 -5.47 11.26 -33.40
CA ILE A 102 -5.28 10.65 -32.08
C ILE A 102 -3.80 10.37 -31.82
N PHE A 103 -3.13 9.71 -32.75
CA PHE A 103 -1.72 9.33 -32.63
C PHE A 103 -0.76 10.39 -33.16
N LYS A 104 -1.26 11.59 -33.50
CA LYS A 104 -0.47 12.77 -33.93
C LYS A 104 0.55 12.45 -35.00
N HIS A 105 0.17 11.64 -36.00
CA HIS A 105 1.09 11.21 -37.06
C HIS A 105 2.45 10.70 -36.54
N TRP A 106 2.43 9.92 -35.47
CA TRP A 106 3.62 9.45 -34.73
C TRP A 106 4.76 8.91 -35.61
N TYR A 107 4.45 8.39 -36.77
CA TYR A 107 5.43 7.88 -37.75
C TYR A 107 6.26 9.02 -38.40
N GLU A 108 5.86 10.27 -38.24
CA GLU A 108 6.52 11.42 -38.84
C GLU A 108 7.45 12.12 -37.85
N ASN A 109 8.75 11.87 -37.98
CA ASN A 109 9.75 12.33 -37.02
C ASN A 109 9.99 13.86 -37.07
N SER A 110 9.44 14.56 -38.05
CA SER A 110 9.61 16.02 -38.23
C SER A 110 8.60 16.83 -37.40
N LEU A 111 7.65 16.19 -36.74
CA LEU A 111 6.64 16.86 -35.93
C LEU A 111 7.09 16.99 -34.47
N ASP A 112 7.11 18.22 -33.97
CA ASP A 112 7.55 18.56 -32.62
C ASP A 112 6.55 18.12 -31.53
N ASP A 113 5.28 17.89 -31.87
CA ASP A 113 4.20 17.49 -30.96
C ASP A 113 3.81 16.01 -31.21
N ALA A 114 4.79 15.13 -31.09
CA ALA A 114 4.58 13.72 -31.31
C ALA A 114 3.83 13.03 -30.13
N PHE A 115 3.03 12.01 -30.48
CA PHE A 115 2.45 11.10 -29.49
C PHE A 115 3.57 10.34 -28.75
N ASP A 116 3.57 10.34 -27.41
CA ASP A 116 4.60 9.63 -26.65
C ASP A 116 4.28 8.14 -26.53
N GLN A 117 4.84 7.35 -27.43
CA GLN A 117 4.67 5.88 -27.48
C GLN A 117 5.21 5.14 -26.25
N ARG A 118 6.03 5.80 -25.42
CA ARG A 118 6.59 5.18 -24.20
C ARG A 118 5.56 5.13 -23.09
N LEU A 119 4.49 5.91 -23.22
CA LEU A 119 3.41 5.99 -22.23
C LEU A 119 2.24 5.09 -22.63
N ARG A 120 1.51 4.65 -21.64
CA ARG A 120 0.21 4.01 -21.78
C ARG A 120 -0.88 5.02 -21.45
N TYR A 121 -1.86 5.13 -22.33
CA TYR A 121 -2.94 6.10 -22.22
C TYR A 121 -4.21 5.43 -21.70
N ASP A 122 -4.87 6.05 -20.73
CA ASP A 122 -6.13 5.55 -20.18
C ASP A 122 -7.16 5.36 -21.29
N GLY A 123 -7.96 4.31 -21.18
CA GLY A 123 -8.99 4.03 -22.15
C GLY A 123 -9.84 2.83 -21.76
N TYR A 124 -10.81 2.52 -22.60
CA TYR A 124 -11.72 1.43 -22.34
C TYR A 124 -12.24 0.81 -23.65
N ILE A 125 -12.76 -0.39 -23.53
CA ILE A 125 -13.43 -1.12 -24.59
C ILE A 125 -14.92 -1.13 -24.29
N GLU A 126 -15.74 -0.73 -25.24
CA GLU A 126 -17.20 -0.86 -25.21
C GLU A 126 -17.66 -1.94 -26.18
N VAL A 127 -18.71 -2.63 -25.78
CA VAL A 127 -19.47 -3.56 -26.62
C VAL A 127 -20.94 -3.18 -26.49
N ASP A 128 -21.59 -2.90 -27.61
CA ASP A 128 -22.98 -2.44 -27.67
C ASP A 128 -23.30 -1.29 -26.66
N THR A 129 -22.45 -0.28 -26.64
CA THR A 129 -22.55 0.91 -25.76
C THR A 129 -22.36 0.67 -24.25
N GLN A 130 -21.95 -0.52 -23.84
CA GLN A 130 -21.65 -0.83 -22.47
C GLN A 130 -20.14 -1.04 -22.29
N THR A 131 -19.56 -0.45 -21.25
CA THR A 131 -18.15 -0.63 -20.95
C THR A 131 -17.86 -2.08 -20.60
N PHE A 132 -17.04 -2.71 -21.42
CA PHE A 132 -16.63 -4.11 -21.24
C PHE A 132 -15.40 -4.24 -20.35
N ARG A 133 -14.36 -3.42 -20.62
CA ARG A 133 -13.11 -3.39 -19.82
C ARG A 133 -12.53 -2.00 -19.82
N ILE A 134 -12.01 -1.60 -18.67
CA ILE A 134 -11.23 -0.37 -18.47
C ILE A 134 -9.76 -0.76 -18.40
N GLY A 135 -8.87 0.09 -18.90
CA GLY A 135 -7.43 -0.17 -18.91
C GLY A 135 -6.67 0.92 -19.65
N ARG A 136 -5.57 0.52 -20.29
CA ARG A 136 -4.68 1.45 -21.00
C ARG A 136 -4.28 0.94 -22.36
N TRP A 137 -4.14 1.88 -23.29
CA TRP A 137 -3.68 1.64 -24.65
C TRP A 137 -2.21 1.99 -24.80
N GLN A 138 -1.46 1.17 -25.52
CA GLN A 138 -0.10 1.41 -25.94
C GLN A 138 0.01 1.31 -27.44
N LEU A 139 0.67 2.30 -28.05
CA LEU A 139 1.04 2.25 -29.46
C LEU A 139 2.34 1.45 -29.61
N GLU A 140 2.31 0.38 -30.41
CA GLU A 140 3.45 -0.52 -30.63
C GLU A 140 4.23 -0.16 -31.90
N SER A 141 3.54 0.10 -33.00
CA SER A 141 4.17 0.38 -34.30
C SER A 141 3.19 1.05 -35.27
N ALA A 142 3.74 1.60 -36.34
CA ALA A 142 2.98 2.01 -37.54
C ALA A 142 3.60 1.38 -38.79
N THR A 143 2.77 1.00 -39.74
CA THR A 143 3.21 0.42 -41.00
C THR A 143 3.09 1.45 -42.12
N ILE A 144 4.17 1.64 -42.89
CA ILE A 144 4.19 2.52 -44.06
C ILE A 144 4.32 1.66 -45.33
N LYS A 145 3.38 1.77 -46.23
CA LYS A 145 3.44 1.16 -47.58
C LYS A 145 3.30 2.22 -48.64
N ASN A 146 4.09 2.13 -49.70
CA ASN A 146 4.07 3.06 -50.82
C ASN A 146 4.13 4.54 -50.38
N ASN A 147 4.97 4.84 -49.39
CA ASN A 147 5.15 6.19 -48.80
C ASN A 147 3.88 6.76 -48.14
N ARG A 148 2.94 5.91 -47.76
CA ARG A 148 1.74 6.29 -46.98
C ARG A 148 1.62 5.37 -45.77
N VAL A 149 1.25 5.96 -44.63
CA VAL A 149 0.89 5.14 -43.46
C VAL A 149 -0.36 4.34 -43.76
N GLU A 150 -0.35 3.04 -43.50
CA GLU A 150 -1.44 2.12 -43.76
C GLU A 150 -2.19 1.81 -42.47
N ASP A 151 -1.46 1.47 -41.42
CA ASP A 151 -2.03 1.05 -40.15
C ASP A 151 -1.13 1.43 -38.96
N TYR A 152 -1.76 1.39 -37.77
CA TYR A 152 -1.09 1.40 -36.48
C TYR A 152 -1.35 0.09 -35.77
N LYS A 153 -0.37 -0.39 -35.01
CA LYS A 153 -0.49 -1.54 -34.14
C LYS A 153 -0.61 -1.08 -32.70
N ILE A 154 -1.68 -1.47 -32.01
CA ILE A 154 -1.95 -1.09 -30.62
C ILE A 154 -2.18 -2.31 -29.75
N THR A 155 -1.95 -2.17 -28.44
CA THR A 155 -2.19 -3.20 -27.44
C THR A 155 -2.98 -2.61 -26.27
N PHE A 156 -3.99 -3.36 -25.80
CA PHE A 156 -4.73 -3.02 -24.58
C PHE A 156 -4.15 -3.74 -23.38
N TYR A 157 -4.00 -3.04 -22.29
CA TYR A 157 -3.59 -3.58 -21.00
C TYR A 157 -4.65 -3.27 -19.95
N GLY A 158 -5.12 -4.29 -19.26
CA GLY A 158 -6.10 -4.14 -18.18
C GLY A 158 -5.50 -3.59 -16.88
N ASP A 159 -6.35 -3.35 -15.91
CA ASP A 159 -6.09 -2.49 -14.74
C ASP A 159 -4.92 -2.91 -13.84
N LEU A 160 -4.59 -4.19 -13.75
CA LEU A 160 -3.54 -4.61 -12.81
C LEU A 160 -2.12 -4.32 -13.32
N LYS A 161 -1.91 -4.42 -14.62
CA LYS A 161 -0.67 -3.89 -15.21
C LYS A 161 -0.59 -2.38 -15.01
N SER A 162 -1.75 -1.70 -14.98
CA SER A 162 -1.80 -0.27 -14.71
C SER A 162 -1.43 0.09 -13.28
N LEU A 163 -1.67 -0.77 -12.29
CA LEU A 163 -1.24 -0.54 -10.91
C LEU A 163 0.29 -0.52 -10.79
N MET A 164 0.98 -1.49 -11.39
CA MET A 164 2.44 -1.50 -11.41
C MET A 164 3.02 -0.32 -12.21
N ASP A 165 2.35 0.08 -13.28
CA ASP A 165 2.71 1.27 -14.05
C ASP A 165 2.48 2.57 -13.26
N LYS A 166 1.45 2.63 -12.40
CA LYS A 166 1.23 3.77 -11.49
C LYS A 166 2.35 3.89 -10.46
N PHE A 167 2.85 2.77 -9.95
CA PHE A 167 3.99 2.76 -9.05
C PHE A 167 5.28 3.17 -9.76
N GLY A 168 5.42 2.83 -11.04
CA GLY A 168 6.58 3.16 -11.86
C GLY A 168 7.90 2.72 -11.22
N GLU A 169 8.85 3.62 -11.19
CA GLU A 169 10.16 3.43 -10.56
C GLU A 169 10.23 3.96 -9.12
N ASP A 170 9.11 4.43 -8.57
CA ASP A 170 9.05 5.00 -7.23
C ASP A 170 9.51 3.99 -6.18
N LYS A 171 10.30 4.48 -5.25
CA LYS A 171 10.77 3.73 -4.08
C LYS A 171 9.89 4.01 -2.86
N LEU A 172 10.00 3.17 -1.84
CA LEU A 172 9.26 3.38 -0.59
C LEU A 172 9.54 4.75 0.05
N ASN A 173 10.77 5.27 -0.08
CA ASN A 173 11.14 6.59 0.43
C ASN A 173 10.55 7.77 -0.38
N ASP A 174 10.00 7.51 -1.57
CA ASP A 174 9.25 8.50 -2.35
C ASP A 174 7.77 8.60 -1.91
N VAL A 175 7.28 7.66 -1.08
CA VAL A 175 5.93 7.67 -0.50
C VAL A 175 5.90 8.57 0.73
N ARG A 176 5.72 9.87 0.52
CA ARG A 176 5.81 10.90 1.58
C ARG A 176 4.74 10.74 2.65
N GLU A 177 3.62 10.14 2.32
CA GLU A 177 2.47 9.85 3.18
C GLU A 177 2.82 8.92 4.35
N ILE A 178 3.88 8.12 4.21
CA ILE A 178 4.44 7.30 5.30
C ILE A 178 4.89 8.19 6.48
N ASN A 179 5.36 9.40 6.18
CA ASN A 179 5.92 10.29 7.20
C ASN A 179 4.87 10.85 8.18
N ASP A 180 3.57 10.74 7.85
CA ASP A 180 2.48 11.12 8.76
C ASP A 180 2.46 10.27 10.04
N SER A 181 3.15 9.12 10.05
CA SER A 181 3.30 8.24 11.21
C SER A 181 4.50 8.61 12.11
N THR A 182 5.07 9.79 11.94
CA THR A 182 6.20 10.24 12.76
C THR A 182 5.79 10.36 14.23
N PHE A 183 6.69 9.95 15.09
CA PHE A 183 6.58 10.15 16.53
C PHE A 183 7.80 10.90 17.03
N GLU A 184 7.69 11.51 18.21
CA GLU A 184 8.81 12.17 18.85
C GLU A 184 9.86 11.12 19.28
N TYR A 185 11.05 11.18 18.68
CA TYR A 185 12.16 10.27 18.99
C TYR A 185 12.96 10.75 20.17
N ASN A 186 12.68 10.18 21.31
CA ASN A 186 13.48 10.32 22.52
C ASN A 186 13.47 9.00 23.29
N GLY A 187 14.42 8.84 24.21
CA GLY A 187 14.55 7.59 24.93
C GLY A 187 13.34 7.22 25.78
N THR A 188 12.56 8.19 26.26
CA THR A 188 11.33 7.94 27.02
C THR A 188 10.25 7.35 26.11
N ASN A 189 10.04 7.92 24.91
CA ASN A 189 9.05 7.42 23.97
C ASN A 189 9.45 6.06 23.40
N VAL A 190 10.73 5.85 23.06
CA VAL A 190 11.23 4.53 22.63
C VAL A 190 10.99 3.48 23.72
N ARG A 191 11.34 3.79 24.99
CA ARG A 191 11.05 2.92 26.12
C ARG A 191 9.56 2.59 26.24
N ASN A 192 8.70 3.61 26.12
CA ASN A 192 7.24 3.43 26.20
C ASN A 192 6.73 2.51 25.10
N LEU A 193 7.28 2.59 23.89
CA LEU A 193 6.93 1.70 22.77
C LEU A 193 7.44 0.29 22.97
N VAL A 194 8.66 0.09 23.50
CA VAL A 194 9.18 -1.25 23.85
C VAL A 194 8.30 -1.93 24.88
N GLN A 195 7.81 -1.22 25.89
CA GLN A 195 6.95 -1.76 26.97
C GLN A 195 5.45 -1.62 26.68
N SER A 196 5.05 -1.20 25.48
CA SER A 196 3.64 -1.03 25.14
C SER A 196 2.88 -2.34 25.22
N THR A 197 1.63 -2.28 25.67
CA THR A 197 0.69 -3.42 25.65
C THR A 197 -0.15 -3.45 24.37
N THR A 198 -0.11 -2.39 23.58
CA THR A 198 -0.91 -2.24 22.35
C THR A 198 -0.01 -2.01 21.15
N ALA A 199 -0.42 -2.59 20.01
CA ALA A 199 0.25 -2.40 18.74
C ALA A 199 0.08 -0.95 18.25
N GLN A 200 1.19 -0.26 17.96
CA GLN A 200 1.22 1.08 17.38
C GLN A 200 1.73 1.01 15.94
N ASN A 201 1.56 2.09 15.16
CA ASN A 201 2.07 2.12 13.79
C ASN A 201 3.60 2.01 13.72
N VAL A 202 4.28 2.58 14.70
CA VAL A 202 5.74 2.47 14.87
C VAL A 202 6.03 1.77 16.18
N MET A 203 6.86 0.73 16.15
CA MET A 203 7.28 -0.06 17.29
C MET A 203 8.79 -0.23 17.26
N PHE A 204 9.40 -0.65 18.37
CA PHE A 204 10.84 -0.93 18.47
C PHE A 204 11.07 -2.39 18.85
N PRO A 205 11.29 -3.28 17.86
CA PRO A 205 11.65 -4.66 18.14
C PRO A 205 12.97 -4.79 18.88
N LEU A 206 13.07 -5.77 19.75
CA LEU A 206 14.31 -6.10 20.45
C LEU A 206 15.27 -6.86 19.51
N ILE A 207 15.88 -6.10 18.60
CA ILE A 207 16.88 -6.58 17.66
C ILE A 207 18.16 -5.79 17.86
N THR A 208 19.24 -6.48 18.21
CA THR A 208 20.55 -5.86 18.32
C THR A 208 21.30 -5.87 16.99
N SER A 209 22.04 -4.79 16.74
CA SER A 209 22.95 -4.67 15.61
C SER A 209 24.33 -4.15 16.00
N ASP A 210 24.57 -3.90 17.29
CA ASP A 210 25.80 -3.30 17.79
C ASP A 210 26.63 -4.28 18.62
N ARG A 211 25.97 -5.08 19.46
CA ARG A 211 26.62 -6.01 20.40
C ARG A 211 25.75 -7.24 20.65
N VAL A 212 26.34 -8.32 21.07
CA VAL A 212 25.61 -9.51 21.48
C VAL A 212 25.02 -9.29 22.86
N TRP A 213 23.70 -9.33 23.00
CA TRP A 213 23.05 -9.26 24.30
C TRP A 213 23.11 -10.59 25.02
N GLN A 214 23.28 -10.52 26.34
CA GLN A 214 23.26 -11.65 27.27
C GLN A 214 22.17 -11.41 28.33
N TYR A 215 21.76 -12.46 29.00
CA TYR A 215 20.79 -12.41 30.08
C TYR A 215 21.27 -13.30 31.25
N ASN A 216 21.39 -12.72 32.47
CA ASN A 216 21.96 -13.36 33.65
C ASN A 216 23.42 -13.87 33.48
N GLY A 217 24.15 -13.33 32.52
CA GLY A 217 25.56 -13.71 32.24
C GLY A 217 26.58 -12.83 32.96
N GLY A 218 26.16 -11.70 33.48
CA GLY A 218 27.02 -10.66 34.02
C GLY A 218 27.81 -9.88 32.94
N GLY A 219 28.31 -8.71 33.30
CA GLY A 219 29.14 -7.89 32.42
C GLY A 219 28.35 -6.86 31.59
N PRO A 220 29.06 -6.15 30.68
CA PRO A 220 28.50 -4.97 29.97
C PRO A 220 27.46 -5.29 28.91
N ASN A 221 27.28 -6.55 28.58
CA ASN A 221 26.30 -6.99 27.58
C ASN A 221 25.07 -7.65 28.22
N ASP A 222 25.02 -7.73 29.55
CA ASP A 222 23.92 -8.38 30.28
C ASP A 222 22.77 -7.40 30.48
N ILE A 223 21.74 -7.51 29.64
CA ILE A 223 20.57 -6.64 29.64
C ILE A 223 19.65 -6.84 30.85
N SER A 224 19.90 -7.88 31.66
CA SER A 224 19.21 -8.10 32.93
C SER A 224 19.81 -7.23 34.07
N THR A 225 20.86 -6.46 33.81
CA THR A 225 21.55 -5.59 34.78
C THR A 225 21.62 -4.17 34.28
N SER A 226 21.75 -3.21 35.20
CA SER A 226 21.89 -1.79 34.85
C SER A 226 23.16 -1.48 34.07
N GLY A 227 24.23 -2.25 34.28
CA GLY A 227 25.51 -2.08 33.56
C GLY A 227 25.46 -2.51 32.10
N GLY A 228 24.57 -3.43 31.75
CA GLY A 228 24.37 -3.92 30.39
C GLY A 228 23.06 -3.42 29.72
N ALA A 229 22.44 -2.38 30.31
CA ALA A 229 21.17 -1.85 29.83
C ALA A 229 21.16 -1.57 28.31
N ILE A 230 20.02 -1.81 27.66
CA ILE A 230 19.78 -1.47 26.27
C ILE A 230 19.68 0.06 26.16
N ASN A 231 20.51 0.68 25.33
CA ASN A 231 20.37 2.09 25.02
C ASN A 231 19.27 2.28 23.96
N PHE A 232 18.44 3.30 24.13
CA PHE A 232 17.34 3.57 23.21
C PHE A 232 17.78 3.72 21.75
N ASN A 233 19.00 4.22 21.52
CA ASN A 233 19.57 4.42 20.19
C ASN A 233 20.25 3.17 19.61
N GLU A 234 20.29 2.05 20.33
CA GLU A 234 20.65 0.74 19.78
C GLU A 234 19.48 0.12 18.99
N LEU A 235 18.25 0.57 19.27
CA LEU A 235 17.05 0.02 18.64
C LEU A 235 16.64 0.76 17.37
N PHE A 236 16.25 0.01 16.35
CA PHE A 236 15.67 0.54 15.13
C PHE A 236 14.16 0.33 15.14
N PRO A 237 13.37 1.29 14.61
CA PRO A 237 11.93 1.13 14.55
C PRO A 237 11.49 0.08 13.53
N ALA A 238 10.28 -0.41 13.71
CA ALA A 238 9.54 -1.16 12.72
C ALA A 238 8.22 -0.46 12.43
N LEU A 239 7.85 -0.36 11.16
CA LEU A 239 6.64 0.29 10.69
C LEU A 239 5.61 -0.77 10.29
N LYS A 240 4.38 -0.59 10.75
CA LYS A 240 3.27 -1.50 10.47
C LYS A 240 3.01 -1.59 8.97
N VAL A 241 2.92 -2.80 8.43
CA VAL A 241 2.70 -3.03 6.98
C VAL A 241 1.39 -2.42 6.50
N THR A 242 0.33 -2.48 7.32
CA THR A 242 -0.95 -1.84 6.99
C THR A 242 -0.79 -0.34 6.75
N ARG A 243 0.03 0.36 7.57
CA ARG A 243 0.28 1.80 7.39
C ARG A 243 1.03 2.11 6.09
N ILE A 244 1.93 1.22 5.66
CA ILE A 244 2.61 1.37 4.36
C ILE A 244 1.58 1.22 3.22
N PHE A 245 0.66 0.27 3.31
CA PHE A 245 -0.42 0.09 2.32
C PHE A 245 -1.36 1.30 2.27
N GLU A 246 -1.74 1.86 3.42
CA GLU A 246 -2.53 3.09 3.50
C GLU A 246 -1.80 4.26 2.82
N ALA A 247 -0.52 4.45 3.12
CA ALA A 247 0.28 5.52 2.52
C ALA A 247 0.45 5.35 0.99
N ILE A 248 0.59 4.12 0.50
CA ILE A 248 0.59 3.81 -0.94
C ILE A 248 -0.78 4.16 -1.53
N ALA A 249 -1.88 3.78 -0.87
CA ALA A 249 -3.23 4.10 -1.30
C ALA A 249 -3.43 5.62 -1.41
N ASP A 250 -3.01 6.37 -0.40
CA ASP A 250 -3.11 7.84 -0.37
C ASP A 250 -2.31 8.48 -1.51
N LYS A 251 -1.04 8.06 -1.70
CA LYS A 251 -0.17 8.63 -2.75
C LYS A 251 -0.72 8.44 -4.15
N TYR A 252 -1.26 7.26 -4.46
CA TYR A 252 -1.69 6.91 -5.82
C TYR A 252 -3.20 7.02 -6.02
N ASN A 253 -3.95 7.58 -5.04
CA ASN A 253 -5.41 7.66 -5.03
C ASN A 253 -6.05 6.29 -5.29
N LEU A 254 -5.63 5.29 -4.52
CA LEU A 254 -6.16 3.93 -4.56
C LEU A 254 -6.98 3.64 -3.31
N ASN A 255 -7.85 2.65 -3.41
CA ASN A 255 -8.59 2.13 -2.27
C ASN A 255 -8.41 0.62 -2.21
N PHE A 256 -7.82 0.13 -1.12
CA PHE A 256 -7.66 -1.30 -0.88
C PHE A 256 -8.74 -1.81 0.05
N SER A 257 -9.38 -2.90 -0.34
CA SER A 257 -10.41 -3.61 0.42
C SER A 257 -10.12 -5.10 0.42
N GLY A 258 -10.92 -5.87 1.16
CA GLY A 258 -10.81 -7.33 1.21
C GLY A 258 -10.70 -7.86 2.63
N THR A 259 -11.09 -9.14 2.81
CA THR A 259 -11.12 -9.77 4.13
C THR A 259 -9.73 -9.99 4.71
N PHE A 260 -8.73 -10.18 3.84
CA PHE A 260 -7.34 -10.39 4.23
C PHE A 260 -6.75 -9.19 4.99
N LEU A 261 -7.09 -7.97 4.62
CA LEU A 261 -6.55 -6.75 5.25
C LEU A 261 -6.90 -6.63 6.75
N ASN A 262 -7.97 -7.29 7.18
CA ASN A 262 -8.42 -7.32 8.57
C ASN A 262 -7.89 -8.53 9.35
N GLN A 263 -7.23 -9.49 8.70
CA GLN A 263 -6.69 -10.66 9.38
C GLN A 263 -5.49 -10.28 10.25
N GLN A 264 -5.40 -10.90 11.43
CA GLN A 264 -4.30 -10.62 12.36
C GLN A 264 -2.93 -10.95 11.77
N LYS A 265 -2.84 -11.93 10.89
CA LYS A 265 -1.63 -12.27 10.12
C LYS A 265 -1.08 -11.11 9.29
N PHE A 266 -1.95 -10.20 8.84
CA PHE A 266 -1.54 -9.01 8.13
C PHE A 266 -1.39 -7.79 9.06
N THR A 267 -2.34 -7.58 9.97
CA THR A 267 -2.35 -6.42 10.85
C THR A 267 -1.26 -6.45 11.92
N LYS A 268 -0.65 -7.62 12.20
CA LYS A 268 0.50 -7.79 13.09
C LYS A 268 1.85 -7.80 12.35
N ALA A 269 1.86 -7.61 11.04
CA ALA A 269 3.09 -7.55 10.24
C ALA A 269 3.72 -6.16 10.28
N TYR A 270 5.04 -6.12 10.44
CA TYR A 270 5.86 -4.90 10.52
C TYR A 270 7.08 -5.01 9.62
N LEU A 271 7.43 -3.94 8.95
CA LEU A 271 8.69 -3.78 8.22
C LEU A 271 9.74 -3.16 9.15
N TRP A 272 10.85 -3.86 9.40
CA TRP A 272 11.95 -3.34 10.20
C TRP A 272 12.81 -2.37 9.40
N LEU A 273 13.06 -1.18 9.98
CA LEU A 273 13.65 -0.05 9.28
C LEU A 273 15.17 0.07 9.56
N LYS A 274 15.93 -0.98 9.32
CA LYS A 274 17.39 -0.93 9.33
C LYS A 274 17.92 -1.17 7.91
N GLY A 275 18.28 -0.09 7.22
CA GLY A 275 18.71 -0.18 5.83
C GLY A 275 20.19 0.04 5.55
N ASN A 276 20.99 0.56 6.49
CA ASN A 276 22.37 0.92 6.19
C ASN A 276 23.32 0.61 7.37
N ASP A 277 24.51 0.08 7.06
CA ASP A 277 25.48 -0.49 8.02
C ASP A 277 25.94 0.47 9.12
N SER A 278 26.09 1.74 8.82
CA SER A 278 26.80 2.69 9.67
C SER A 278 25.92 3.76 10.32
N ARG A 279 24.62 3.77 10.07
CA ARG A 279 23.74 4.84 10.58
C ARG A 279 22.94 4.37 11.79
N ARG A 280 23.29 4.91 12.94
CA ARG A 280 22.36 4.94 14.07
C ARG A 280 21.16 5.79 13.72
N PHE A 281 20.03 5.42 14.27
CA PHE A 281 18.82 6.21 14.11
C PHE A 281 19.00 7.56 14.80
N VAL A 282 19.06 8.63 14.03
CA VAL A 282 19.29 9.98 14.51
C VAL A 282 18.02 10.80 14.36
N SER A 283 17.58 11.44 15.42
CA SER A 283 16.46 12.37 15.37
C SER A 283 16.82 13.60 14.51
N THR A 284 15.87 14.04 13.71
CA THR A 284 16.00 15.31 12.98
C THR A 284 15.42 16.45 13.81
N SER A 285 16.11 17.58 13.82
CA SER A 285 15.61 18.80 14.46
C SER A 285 14.33 19.29 13.75
N GLN A 286 13.35 19.71 14.52
CA GLN A 286 12.16 20.36 13.97
C GLN A 286 12.38 21.84 13.74
N ARG A 287 11.95 22.28 12.57
CA ARG A 287 11.84 23.70 12.24
C ARG A 287 10.39 24.15 12.42
N LYS A 288 10.15 25.14 13.27
CA LYS A 288 8.82 25.73 13.47
C LYS A 288 8.77 27.19 13.10
N GLN A 289 7.72 27.59 12.42
CA GLN A 289 7.44 28.98 12.13
C GLN A 289 6.98 29.70 13.41
N LEU A 290 7.54 30.88 13.67
CA LEU A 290 7.04 31.77 14.69
C LEU A 290 5.78 32.46 14.15
N LEU A 291 4.68 32.32 14.88
CA LEU A 291 3.41 32.92 14.53
C LEU A 291 3.23 34.22 15.32
N PHE A 292 2.96 35.29 14.62
CA PHE A 292 2.78 36.60 15.20
C PHE A 292 1.28 36.92 15.30
N THR A 293 0.78 37.12 16.52
CA THR A 293 -0.59 37.48 16.79
C THR A 293 -0.65 38.85 17.44
N ASP A 294 -1.66 39.62 17.18
CA ASP A 294 -1.94 40.87 17.89
C ASP A 294 -2.69 40.55 19.20
N ASN A 295 -2.48 41.33 20.23
CA ASN A 295 -3.08 41.14 21.56
C ASN A 295 -4.63 41.08 21.52
N ASN A 296 -5.27 41.44 20.41
CA ASN A 296 -6.70 41.47 20.27
C ASN A 296 -7.31 40.42 19.33
N THR A 297 -6.52 39.56 18.67
CA THR A 297 -7.03 38.54 17.74
C THR A 297 -6.21 37.27 17.79
N SER A 298 -6.88 36.12 17.82
CA SER A 298 -6.28 34.77 17.87
C SER A 298 -5.74 34.25 16.53
N LEU A 299 -5.65 35.07 15.49
CA LEU A 299 -5.24 34.63 14.16
C LEU A 299 -3.72 34.82 13.94
N PRO A 300 -3.02 33.81 13.37
CA PRO A 300 -1.60 33.92 13.04
C PRO A 300 -1.39 34.96 11.93
N ARG A 301 -0.33 35.72 12.01
CA ARG A 301 -0.01 36.83 11.09
C ARG A 301 1.34 36.66 10.42
N ILE A 302 1.39 37.04 9.14
CA ILE A 302 2.60 37.16 8.36
C ILE A 302 3.09 38.62 8.51
N PHE A 303 4.37 38.77 8.76
CA PHE A 303 5.02 40.06 8.84
C PHE A 303 5.42 40.56 7.46
N ASN A 304 5.07 41.81 7.10
CA ASN A 304 5.41 42.44 5.83
C ASN A 304 6.05 43.82 6.03
N ILE A 305 7.01 44.17 5.22
CA ILE A 305 7.63 45.49 5.10
C ILE A 305 7.31 46.01 3.69
N GLN A 306 6.58 47.13 3.61
CA GLN A 306 6.30 47.80 2.34
C GLN A 306 6.46 49.30 2.54
N ASP A 307 7.21 49.98 1.65
CA ASP A 307 7.39 51.42 1.64
C ASP A 307 7.78 52.05 3.02
N ASN A 308 8.72 51.40 3.73
CA ASN A 308 9.14 51.76 5.09
C ASN A 308 8.05 51.63 6.14
N VAL A 309 6.99 50.84 5.88
CA VAL A 309 5.92 50.55 6.79
C VAL A 309 5.97 49.08 7.20
N TYR A 310 5.93 48.82 8.51
CA TYR A 310 5.81 47.48 9.04
C TYR A 310 4.35 47.12 9.24
N ASN A 311 3.89 46.09 8.59
CA ASN A 311 2.52 45.61 8.69
C ASN A 311 2.50 44.17 9.19
N LEU A 312 1.58 43.85 10.08
CA LEU A 312 1.20 42.51 10.42
C LEU A 312 0.01 42.12 9.54
N LEU A 313 0.18 41.07 8.74
CA LEU A 313 -0.86 40.58 7.83
C LEU A 313 -1.43 39.28 8.37
N ASN A 314 -2.71 39.01 8.07
CA ASN A 314 -3.30 37.69 8.30
C ASN A 314 -2.81 36.67 7.26
N SER A 315 -3.23 35.40 7.39
CA SER A 315 -2.90 34.35 6.43
C SER A 315 -3.35 34.62 4.98
N ASN A 316 -4.27 35.56 4.78
CA ASN A 316 -4.77 35.98 3.47
C ASN A 316 -4.16 37.28 2.96
N ASN A 317 -3.01 37.71 3.51
CA ASN A 317 -2.37 38.99 3.21
C ASN A 317 -3.25 40.23 3.44
N THR A 318 -4.28 40.11 4.28
CA THR A 318 -5.13 41.25 4.62
C THR A 318 -4.52 42.02 5.79
N HIS A 319 -4.42 43.30 5.64
CA HIS A 319 -3.86 44.21 6.67
C HIS A 319 -4.72 44.22 7.94
N LEU A 320 -4.12 43.94 9.07
CA LEU A 320 -4.78 43.88 10.37
C LEU A 320 -4.06 44.77 11.40
N GLY A 321 -4.28 46.04 11.36
CA GLY A 321 -3.72 46.95 12.37
C GLY A 321 -3.30 48.29 11.81
N SER A 322 -2.86 49.17 12.68
CA SER A 322 -2.37 50.51 12.34
C SER A 322 -1.01 50.43 11.66
N ASN A 323 -0.86 51.06 10.52
CA ASN A 323 0.44 51.25 9.89
C ASN A 323 1.33 52.10 10.79
N ILE A 324 2.59 51.64 11.02
CA ILE A 324 3.57 52.40 11.76
C ILE A 324 4.51 53.05 10.76
N TYR A 325 4.37 54.34 10.61
CA TYR A 325 5.25 55.15 9.72
C TYR A 325 6.46 55.62 10.50
N SER A 326 7.64 55.30 10.04
CA SER A 326 8.89 55.71 10.68
C SER A 326 10.05 55.78 9.69
N SER A 327 10.98 56.71 9.94
CA SER A 327 12.19 56.83 9.13
C SER A 327 13.16 55.65 9.35
N GLU A 328 13.07 54.91 10.45
CA GLU A 328 13.92 53.76 10.81
C GLU A 328 13.13 52.68 11.52
N PRO A 329 12.14 52.11 10.90
CA PRO A 329 11.40 51.03 11.55
C PRO A 329 12.23 49.76 11.70
N LYS A 330 12.09 49.06 12.85
CA LYS A 330 12.78 47.82 13.13
C LYS A 330 11.82 46.84 13.81
N PHE A 331 11.60 45.72 13.21
CA PHE A 331 10.88 44.62 13.86
C PHE A 331 11.88 43.73 14.62
N THR A 332 11.57 43.44 15.85
CA THR A 332 12.44 42.66 16.73
C THR A 332 11.66 41.51 17.36
N VAL A 333 12.25 40.32 17.33
CA VAL A 333 11.77 39.13 18.02
C VAL A 333 12.83 38.70 19.02
N ILE A 334 12.43 38.49 20.25
CA ILE A 334 13.28 37.93 21.31
C ILE A 334 12.77 36.53 21.62
N ILE A 335 13.63 35.52 21.43
CA ILE A 335 13.34 34.12 21.69
C ILE A 335 14.11 33.68 22.93
N ASN A 336 13.42 33.09 23.90
CA ASN A 336 14.00 32.60 25.14
C ASN A 336 13.78 31.09 25.27
N PHE A 337 14.84 30.40 25.66
CA PHE A 337 14.86 28.97 25.97
C PHE A 337 15.10 28.76 27.48
N PRO A 338 14.66 27.62 28.05
CA PRO A 338 14.89 27.32 29.49
C PRO A 338 16.37 27.23 29.89
N ALA A 339 17.23 26.86 28.92
CA ALA A 339 18.68 26.76 29.09
C ALA A 339 19.39 27.17 27.78
N SER A 340 20.69 27.27 27.78
CA SER A 340 21.48 27.50 26.56
C SER A 340 21.35 26.33 25.62
N VAL A 341 20.87 26.57 24.42
CA VAL A 341 20.65 25.58 23.35
C VAL A 341 21.32 26.01 22.06
N ASN A 342 21.82 25.04 21.31
CA ASN A 342 22.29 25.26 19.96
C ASN A 342 21.08 25.30 19.04
N HIS A 343 20.85 26.44 18.36
CA HIS A 343 19.68 26.65 17.53
C HIS A 343 19.98 27.53 16.33
N ARG A 344 19.10 27.40 15.30
CA ARG A 344 19.15 28.18 14.06
C ARG A 344 17.87 28.98 13.90
N ILE A 345 18.01 30.17 13.34
CA ILE A 345 16.89 31.01 12.93
C ILE A 345 16.97 31.16 11.42
N PHE A 346 15.88 30.82 10.75
CA PHE A 346 15.74 30.99 9.30
C PHE A 346 14.79 32.13 9.04
N ILE A 347 15.21 33.07 8.25
CA ILE A 347 14.38 34.18 7.77
C ILE A 347 14.11 33.97 6.30
N TYR A 348 12.84 33.82 5.95
CA TYR A 348 12.36 33.75 4.59
C TYR A 348 11.80 35.10 4.19
N LYS A 349 12.05 35.50 2.96
CA LYS A 349 11.48 36.68 2.31
C LYS A 349 10.79 36.24 1.04
N ASP A 350 9.51 36.59 0.89
CA ASP A 350 8.69 36.22 -0.27
C ASP A 350 8.81 34.71 -0.61
N ASP A 351 8.66 33.88 0.44
CA ASP A 351 8.76 32.41 0.43
C ASP A 351 10.14 31.81 0.04
N SER A 352 11.14 32.63 -0.20
CA SER A 352 12.50 32.20 -0.45
C SER A 352 13.38 32.37 0.79
N LEU A 353 14.30 31.44 1.04
CA LEU A 353 15.24 31.55 2.17
C LEU A 353 16.14 32.79 1.95
N PHE A 354 16.02 33.76 2.86
CA PHE A 354 16.79 35.00 2.81
C PHE A 354 18.10 34.91 3.59
N THR A 355 18.04 34.37 4.82
CA THR A 355 19.24 34.20 5.65
C THR A 355 19.04 33.16 6.73
N THR A 356 20.14 32.55 7.18
CA THR A 356 20.19 31.64 8.32
C THR A 356 21.15 32.20 9.36
N LEU A 357 20.74 32.23 10.62
CA LEU A 357 21.52 32.68 11.75
C LEU A 357 21.69 31.53 12.76
N GLU A 358 22.90 31.31 13.27
CA GLU A 358 23.19 30.23 14.22
C GLU A 358 23.56 30.82 15.58
N PHE A 359 23.05 30.24 16.65
CA PHE A 359 23.24 30.70 18.01
C PHE A 359 23.44 29.54 18.98
N THR A 360 24.17 29.78 20.05
CA THR A 360 24.25 28.93 21.24
C THR A 360 23.98 29.78 22.43
N SER A 361 22.72 29.92 22.83
CA SER A 361 22.31 30.83 23.90
C SER A 361 20.95 30.41 24.48
N ALA A 362 20.65 30.90 25.70
CA ALA A 362 19.33 30.80 26.30
C ALA A 362 18.39 31.92 25.86
N SER A 363 18.92 33.01 25.28
CA SER A 363 18.10 34.10 24.74
C SER A 363 18.72 34.63 23.47
N THR A 364 17.91 34.84 22.45
CA THR A 364 18.34 35.32 21.13
C THR A 364 17.44 36.42 20.63
N THR A 365 18.07 37.51 20.16
CA THR A 365 17.34 38.63 19.56
C THR A 365 17.55 38.65 18.06
N VAL A 366 16.46 38.57 17.32
CA VAL A 366 16.43 38.67 15.87
C VAL A 366 15.74 39.95 15.44
N SER A 367 16.40 40.72 14.57
CA SER A 367 15.84 41.98 14.08
C SER A 367 15.77 42.03 12.56
N ILE A 368 14.68 42.56 12.07
CA ILE A 368 14.49 42.87 10.66
C ILE A 368 14.47 44.39 10.50
N PRO A 369 15.60 45.03 10.14
CA PRO A 369 15.65 46.45 9.87
C PRO A 369 15.11 46.80 8.48
N ASN A 370 14.80 48.09 8.27
CA ASN A 370 14.33 48.59 6.97
C ASN A 370 15.32 48.36 5.83
N THR A 371 16.60 48.16 6.14
CA THR A 371 17.64 47.85 5.15
C THR A 371 17.41 46.53 4.40
N TYR A 372 16.57 45.67 4.92
CA TYR A 372 16.22 44.40 4.26
C TYR A 372 15.24 44.54 3.10
N ARG A 373 14.76 45.74 2.85
CA ARG A 373 13.81 46.12 1.78
C ARG A 373 12.41 45.51 1.96
N ASN A 374 11.50 45.97 1.12
CA ASN A 374 10.11 45.52 1.12
C ASN A 374 10.02 44.02 0.84
N GLY A 375 9.07 43.35 1.47
CA GLY A 375 8.79 41.94 1.30
C GLY A 375 8.00 41.33 2.46
N ALA A 376 7.44 40.14 2.23
CA ALA A 376 6.80 39.34 3.23
C ALA A 376 7.84 38.47 3.95
N TYR A 377 7.90 38.54 5.29
CA TYR A 377 8.90 37.83 6.05
C TYR A 377 8.26 36.75 6.92
N LYS A 378 8.89 35.54 6.90
CA LYS A 378 8.56 34.42 7.79
C LYS A 378 9.82 34.07 8.57
N ILE A 379 9.68 33.87 9.87
CA ILE A 379 10.80 33.51 10.77
C ILE A 379 10.52 32.10 11.30
N PHE A 380 11.52 31.23 11.16
CA PHE A 380 11.49 29.87 11.70
C PHE A 380 12.60 29.68 12.73
N VAL A 381 12.32 28.93 13.75
CA VAL A 381 13.28 28.48 14.75
C VAL A 381 13.48 26.98 14.65
N GLU A 382 14.73 26.54 14.73
CA GLU A 382 15.14 25.13 14.71
C GLU A 382 16.12 24.88 15.86
N SER A 383 15.98 23.76 16.56
CA SER A 383 16.94 23.33 17.57
C SER A 383 17.39 21.90 17.29
N PHE A 384 18.65 21.61 17.62
CA PHE A 384 19.24 20.28 17.54
C PHE A 384 18.89 19.38 18.74
N THR A 385 18.30 19.96 19.77
CA THR A 385 17.81 19.25 20.96
C THR A 385 16.37 19.63 21.26
N PRO A 386 15.54 18.69 21.73
CA PRO A 386 14.18 19.01 22.14
C PRO A 386 14.18 20.09 23.22
N THR A 387 13.38 21.12 23.02
CA THR A 387 13.27 22.21 23.96
C THR A 387 11.96 22.97 23.82
N THR A 388 11.53 23.65 24.87
CA THR A 388 10.46 24.63 24.79
C THR A 388 11.06 26.02 24.57
N TYR A 389 10.31 26.92 24.02
CA TYR A 389 10.70 28.31 23.86
C TYR A 389 9.52 29.24 24.07
N THR A 390 9.85 30.45 24.53
CA THR A 390 8.92 31.58 24.50
C THR A 390 9.48 32.65 23.59
N TYR A 391 8.65 33.45 22.98
CA TYR A 391 9.13 34.59 22.21
C TYR A 391 8.18 35.78 22.36
N SER A 392 8.80 36.96 22.30
CA SER A 392 8.11 38.26 22.30
C SER A 392 8.53 39.03 21.04
N TYR A 393 7.67 39.86 20.55
CA TYR A 393 7.92 40.63 19.34
C TYR A 393 7.42 42.07 19.48
N SER A 394 8.18 43.00 18.88
CA SER A 394 7.99 44.43 19.05
C SER A 394 8.45 45.22 17.81
N PHE A 395 7.93 46.43 17.68
CA PHE A 395 8.47 47.46 16.77
C PHE A 395 9.22 48.51 17.56
N THR A 396 10.37 48.93 17.02
CA THR A 396 11.04 50.14 17.38
C THR A 396 11.04 51.11 16.21
N TYR A 397 10.76 52.35 16.44
CA TYR A 397 10.78 53.38 15.42
C TYR A 397 11.43 54.65 15.92
N ARG A 398 11.92 55.49 14.97
CA ARG A 398 12.53 56.77 15.26
C ARG A 398 11.47 57.84 15.29
N ARG A 399 11.32 58.58 16.38
CA ARG A 399 10.40 59.69 16.56
C ARG A 399 11.18 60.96 16.91
N PHE A 400 10.94 62.04 16.17
CA PHE A 400 11.44 63.34 16.49
C PHE A 400 10.36 64.18 17.18
N ASN A 401 10.65 64.61 18.44
CA ASN A 401 9.73 65.42 19.22
C ASN A 401 10.00 66.93 18.95
N LEU A 402 9.14 67.57 18.16
CA LEU A 402 9.29 68.95 17.71
C LEU A 402 9.42 70.01 18.77
N PRO A 403 8.72 70.02 19.95
CA PRO A 403 8.96 71.05 20.93
C PRO A 403 10.25 70.94 21.70
N ALA A 404 10.83 69.73 21.83
CA ALA A 404 12.03 69.47 22.63
C ALA A 404 13.29 69.28 21.84
N GLY A 405 13.24 69.21 20.51
CA GLY A 405 14.41 68.94 19.65
C GLY A 405 15.08 67.58 19.92
N THR A 406 14.37 66.64 20.56
CA THR A 406 14.94 65.38 20.99
C THR A 406 14.50 64.23 20.10
N LEU A 407 15.46 63.33 19.81
CA LEU A 407 15.22 62.08 19.09
C LEU A 407 14.92 60.96 20.10
N THR A 408 13.81 60.29 19.90
CA THR A 408 13.42 59.14 20.74
C THR A 408 13.24 57.90 19.87
N PHE A 409 13.40 56.69 20.49
CA PHE A 409 13.20 55.39 19.83
C PHE A 409 12.13 54.61 20.61
N PRO A 410 10.86 54.97 20.49
CA PRO A 410 9.78 54.24 21.14
C PRO A 410 9.73 52.79 20.73
N VAL A 411 9.47 51.89 21.69
CA VAL A 411 9.26 50.45 21.47
C VAL A 411 7.79 50.15 21.70
N ILE A 412 7.14 49.55 20.71
CA ILE A 412 5.76 49.08 20.82
C ILE A 412 5.79 47.56 20.94
N SER A 413 5.37 47.03 22.07
CA SER A 413 5.20 45.59 22.26
C SER A 413 3.93 45.15 21.49
N LEU A 414 4.08 44.15 20.63
CA LEU A 414 2.99 43.63 19.81
C LEU A 414 2.42 42.33 20.36
N GLY A 415 3.18 41.56 21.11
CA GLY A 415 2.74 40.33 21.71
C GLY A 415 3.85 39.39 22.14
N SER A 416 3.41 38.25 22.65
CA SER A 416 4.28 37.14 23.01
C SER A 416 3.56 35.81 22.78
N SER A 417 4.33 34.75 22.58
CA SER A 417 3.79 33.39 22.41
C SER A 417 4.85 32.35 22.82
N SER A 418 4.48 31.09 22.80
CA SER A 418 5.38 29.99 23.18
C SER A 418 5.22 28.82 22.22
N GLY A 419 6.20 27.94 22.22
CA GLY A 419 6.16 26.71 21.44
C GLY A 419 7.11 25.66 21.97
N SER A 420 7.12 24.51 21.34
CA SER A 420 8.06 23.43 21.61
C SER A 420 8.70 22.96 20.30
N LEU A 421 9.99 22.65 20.39
CA LEU A 421 10.77 22.00 19.34
C LEU A 421 11.02 20.57 19.79
N ASN A 422 10.43 19.63 19.11
CA ASN A 422 10.54 18.21 19.39
C ASN A 422 11.47 17.56 18.39
N SER A 423 12.18 16.52 18.77
CA SER A 423 12.95 15.71 17.84
C SER A 423 12.00 14.72 17.17
N ASN A 424 11.65 14.94 15.93
CA ASN A 424 10.89 13.97 15.16
C ASN A 424 11.81 13.21 14.22
N ILE A 425 11.44 11.97 13.94
CA ILE A 425 12.12 11.14 12.95
C ILE A 425 11.46 11.34 11.60
N ASN A 426 12.26 11.51 10.58
CA ASN A 426 11.82 11.32 9.21
C ASN A 426 12.01 9.84 8.83
N LEU A 427 10.95 9.05 8.94
CA LEU A 427 10.97 7.61 8.63
C LEU A 427 11.41 7.31 7.19
N LEU A 428 11.17 8.23 6.25
CA LEU A 428 11.55 8.06 4.84
C LEU A 428 13.06 7.82 4.66
N ASN A 429 13.89 8.40 5.52
CA ASN A 429 15.35 8.25 5.45
C ASN A 429 15.84 6.85 5.87
N TYR A 430 14.98 6.05 6.49
CA TYR A 430 15.30 4.74 7.06
C TYR A 430 14.57 3.60 6.38
N LEU A 431 13.66 3.91 5.46
CA LEU A 431 13.04 2.91 4.61
C LEU A 431 14.10 2.22 3.74
N PRO A 432 13.95 0.93 3.48
CA PRO A 432 14.86 0.23 2.59
C PRO A 432 14.80 0.81 1.17
N ASP A 433 15.93 0.76 0.47
CA ASP A 433 16.03 1.12 -0.95
C ASP A 433 15.36 0.04 -1.80
N MET A 434 14.03 0.10 -1.87
CA MET A 434 13.17 -0.87 -2.52
C MET A 434 12.07 -0.14 -3.30
N LYS A 435 11.74 -0.61 -4.50
CA LYS A 435 10.61 -0.09 -5.26
C LYS A 435 9.29 -0.41 -4.57
N VAL A 436 8.31 0.48 -4.70
CA VAL A 436 6.94 0.26 -4.22
C VAL A 436 6.35 -1.00 -4.85
N SER A 437 6.60 -1.22 -6.16
CA SER A 437 6.16 -2.40 -6.90
C SER A 437 6.73 -3.71 -6.33
N ASP A 438 8.02 -3.72 -5.94
CA ASP A 438 8.67 -4.90 -5.36
C ASP A 438 8.14 -5.22 -3.97
N PHE A 439 7.95 -4.19 -3.13
CA PHE A 439 7.35 -4.35 -1.81
C PHE A 439 5.93 -4.90 -1.91
N PHE A 440 5.08 -4.27 -2.73
CA PHE A 440 3.69 -4.66 -2.92
C PHE A 440 3.58 -6.09 -3.45
N SER A 441 4.28 -6.41 -4.54
CA SER A 441 4.29 -7.76 -5.12
C SER A 441 4.91 -8.80 -4.17
N GLY A 442 5.89 -8.41 -3.36
CA GLY A 442 6.48 -9.26 -2.32
C GLY A 442 5.45 -9.69 -1.28
N ILE A 443 4.63 -8.76 -0.79
CA ILE A 443 3.53 -9.06 0.15
C ILE A 443 2.46 -9.93 -0.52
N LEU A 444 2.08 -9.62 -1.77
CA LEU A 444 1.11 -10.45 -2.50
C LEU A 444 1.59 -11.90 -2.65
N ARG A 445 2.87 -12.10 -3.00
CA ARG A 445 3.48 -13.44 -3.11
C ARG A 445 3.60 -14.13 -1.75
N MET A 446 3.96 -13.39 -0.69
CA MET A 446 4.10 -13.96 0.65
C MET A 446 2.81 -14.63 1.11
N PHE A 447 1.68 -14.02 0.85
CA PHE A 447 0.37 -14.48 1.30
C PHE A 447 -0.51 -15.06 0.18
N ASN A 448 0.05 -15.29 -1.01
CA ASN A 448 -0.67 -15.78 -2.20
C ASN A 448 -1.97 -15.00 -2.43
N LEU A 449 -1.85 -13.67 -2.44
CA LEU A 449 -2.99 -12.78 -2.62
C LEU A 449 -3.22 -12.53 -4.11
N THR A 450 -4.49 -12.43 -4.45
CA THR A 450 -4.92 -11.83 -5.72
C THR A 450 -5.37 -10.39 -5.44
N ALA A 451 -5.03 -9.49 -6.35
CA ALA A 451 -5.51 -8.12 -6.35
C ALA A 451 -6.44 -7.95 -7.56
N TYR A 452 -7.66 -7.57 -7.31
CA TYR A 452 -8.69 -7.46 -8.34
C TYR A 452 -9.35 -6.08 -8.29
N SER A 453 -9.51 -5.46 -9.45
CA SER A 453 -10.19 -4.18 -9.62
C SER A 453 -11.08 -4.21 -10.88
N THR A 454 -12.15 -3.46 -10.87
CA THR A 454 -13.03 -3.25 -12.04
C THR A 454 -12.97 -1.81 -12.57
N ASP A 455 -12.31 -0.90 -11.84
CA ASP A 455 -12.28 0.54 -12.14
C ASP A 455 -10.86 1.14 -12.08
N GLY A 456 -9.84 0.32 -11.77
CA GLY A 456 -8.45 0.78 -11.66
C GLY A 456 -8.14 1.68 -10.45
N VAL A 457 -9.11 1.86 -9.54
CA VAL A 457 -8.99 2.66 -8.31
C VAL A 457 -9.27 1.81 -7.08
N ASN A 458 -10.35 1.05 -7.08
CA ASN A 458 -10.75 0.17 -5.98
C ASN A 458 -10.20 -1.23 -6.21
N PHE A 459 -9.28 -1.67 -5.36
CA PHE A 459 -8.66 -2.99 -5.43
C PHE A 459 -9.08 -3.86 -4.25
N THR A 460 -9.60 -5.04 -4.56
CA THR A 460 -9.90 -6.05 -3.53
C THR A 460 -8.73 -7.02 -3.44
N LEU A 461 -8.17 -7.16 -2.22
CA LEU A 461 -7.06 -8.05 -1.91
C LEU A 461 -7.58 -9.26 -1.13
N GLU A 462 -7.54 -10.43 -1.75
CA GLU A 462 -8.00 -11.68 -1.14
C GLU A 462 -7.00 -12.80 -1.33
N GLN A 463 -6.96 -13.74 -0.40
CA GLN A 463 -6.23 -14.99 -0.61
C GLN A 463 -6.82 -15.73 -1.81
N LEU A 464 -5.96 -16.33 -2.64
CA LEU A 464 -6.39 -16.99 -3.87
C LEU A 464 -7.51 -18.02 -3.64
N GLU A 465 -7.40 -18.84 -2.60
CA GLU A 465 -8.45 -19.83 -2.28
C GLU A 465 -9.76 -19.15 -1.87
N ASN A 466 -9.69 -18.14 -0.99
CA ASN A 466 -10.87 -17.38 -0.58
C ASN A 466 -11.51 -16.64 -1.75
N TRP A 467 -10.69 -16.10 -2.64
CA TRP A 467 -11.17 -15.42 -3.84
C TRP A 467 -11.96 -16.37 -4.77
N TYR A 468 -11.51 -17.63 -4.93
CA TYR A 468 -12.30 -18.63 -5.63
C TYR A 468 -13.60 -18.98 -4.89
N TYR A 469 -13.60 -19.00 -3.55
CA TYR A 469 -14.81 -19.23 -2.76
C TYR A 469 -15.86 -18.12 -2.93
N LEU A 470 -15.42 -16.89 -3.14
CA LEU A 470 -16.30 -15.75 -3.38
C LEU A 470 -16.90 -15.74 -4.80
N GLY A 471 -16.39 -16.54 -5.72
CA GLY A 471 -16.90 -16.64 -7.08
C GLY A 471 -18.21 -17.45 -7.17
N GLY A 472 -19.03 -17.11 -8.15
CA GLY A 472 -20.26 -17.86 -8.46
C GLY A 472 -19.98 -19.22 -9.11
N ILE A 473 -21.02 -20.05 -9.22
CA ILE A 473 -20.99 -21.27 -10.03
C ILE A 473 -21.88 -21.04 -11.25
N LYS A 474 -21.31 -21.17 -12.45
CA LYS A 474 -22.01 -20.94 -13.72
C LYS A 474 -22.02 -22.22 -14.54
N ASP A 475 -23.21 -22.70 -14.91
CA ASP A 475 -23.34 -23.81 -15.86
C ASP A 475 -23.30 -23.27 -17.31
N LEU A 476 -22.14 -23.49 -17.92
CA LEU A 476 -21.91 -23.09 -19.31
C LEU A 476 -22.03 -24.24 -20.31
N SER A 477 -22.55 -25.40 -19.88
CA SER A 477 -22.66 -26.62 -20.69
C SER A 477 -23.34 -26.39 -22.03
N GLN A 478 -24.41 -25.58 -22.06
CA GLN A 478 -25.21 -25.29 -23.27
C GLN A 478 -24.48 -24.44 -24.31
N TYR A 479 -23.44 -23.70 -23.91
CA TYR A 479 -22.69 -22.80 -24.79
C TYR A 479 -21.43 -23.44 -25.37
N CYS A 480 -21.08 -24.65 -24.88
CA CYS A 480 -19.88 -25.36 -25.31
C CYS A 480 -20.06 -25.95 -26.70
N THR A 481 -19.01 -25.91 -27.51
CA THR A 481 -18.91 -26.75 -28.69
C THR A 481 -18.87 -28.23 -28.29
N THR A 482 -19.15 -29.12 -29.25
CA THR A 482 -19.15 -30.57 -28.99
C THR A 482 -17.78 -31.11 -28.56
N ASP A 483 -16.70 -30.40 -28.93
CA ASP A 483 -15.33 -30.87 -28.80
C ASP A 483 -14.68 -30.32 -27.53
N LEU A 484 -14.29 -31.22 -26.64
CA LEU A 484 -13.51 -30.96 -25.46
C LEU A 484 -12.12 -31.58 -25.65
N ASN A 485 -11.09 -30.78 -25.58
CA ASN A 485 -9.71 -31.26 -25.57
C ASN A 485 -9.19 -31.35 -24.15
N PHE A 486 -8.79 -32.55 -23.73
CA PHE A 486 -8.21 -32.81 -22.44
C PHE A 486 -6.69 -32.91 -22.58
N GLU A 487 -5.98 -31.98 -21.94
CA GLU A 487 -4.53 -31.94 -21.96
C GLU A 487 -3.98 -32.31 -20.58
N ARG A 488 -2.80 -32.91 -20.59
CA ARG A 488 -2.04 -33.13 -19.38
C ARG A 488 -1.51 -31.82 -18.85
N ILE A 489 -1.80 -31.51 -17.59
CA ILE A 489 -1.11 -30.44 -16.88
C ILE A 489 0.36 -30.84 -16.74
N LYS A 490 1.28 -29.90 -16.98
CA LYS A 490 2.73 -30.08 -16.78
C LYS A 490 3.18 -29.23 -15.59
N PRO A 491 2.83 -29.63 -14.37
CA PRO A 491 3.24 -28.87 -13.20
C PRO A 491 4.73 -29.05 -12.92
N TYR A 492 5.31 -28.13 -12.17
CA TYR A 492 6.72 -28.17 -11.81
C TYR A 492 7.06 -29.41 -10.98
N ARG A 493 8.26 -29.99 -11.21
CA ARG A 493 8.79 -31.10 -10.41
C ARG A 493 9.16 -30.65 -9.02
N LYS A 494 9.72 -29.44 -8.89
CA LYS A 494 10.15 -28.87 -7.64
C LYS A 494 9.78 -27.40 -7.57
N ILE A 495 9.21 -26.98 -6.46
CA ILE A 495 8.93 -25.59 -6.19
C ILE A 495 9.71 -25.18 -4.95
N ASN A 496 10.60 -24.21 -5.10
CA ASN A 496 11.35 -23.61 -4.01
C ASN A 496 10.65 -22.32 -3.58
N PHE A 497 10.38 -22.20 -2.30
CA PHE A 497 9.87 -21.00 -1.66
C PHE A 497 11.00 -20.39 -0.85
N GLU A 498 11.47 -19.21 -1.24
CA GLU A 498 12.74 -18.67 -0.80
C GLU A 498 12.61 -17.22 -0.33
N TYR A 499 13.29 -16.93 0.77
CA TYR A 499 13.66 -15.58 1.18
C TYR A 499 15.01 -15.20 0.55
N GLU A 500 15.34 -13.90 0.58
CA GLU A 500 16.71 -13.47 0.33
C GLU A 500 17.64 -14.09 1.37
N LYS A 501 18.87 -14.38 0.94
CA LYS A 501 19.87 -14.99 1.81
C LYS A 501 20.25 -14.06 2.96
N SER A 502 20.20 -14.58 4.19
CA SER A 502 20.58 -13.84 5.37
C SER A 502 22.04 -14.11 5.76
N GLU A 503 22.75 -13.05 6.12
CA GLU A 503 24.11 -13.11 6.62
C GLU A 503 24.18 -13.06 8.16
N ASN A 504 23.02 -13.04 8.84
CA ASN A 504 23.03 -12.97 10.30
C ASN A 504 23.59 -14.26 10.94
N VAL A 505 24.22 -14.11 12.09
CA VAL A 505 24.94 -15.18 12.79
C VAL A 505 24.07 -16.41 13.05
N LEU A 506 22.84 -16.25 13.50
CA LEU A 506 21.94 -17.37 13.80
C LEU A 506 21.48 -18.10 12.53
N SER A 507 21.18 -17.37 11.45
CA SER A 507 20.82 -17.98 10.18
C SER A 507 21.99 -18.72 9.54
N ARG A 508 23.22 -18.21 9.68
CA ARG A 508 24.43 -18.88 9.20
C ARG A 508 24.75 -20.13 10.01
N GLU A 509 24.58 -20.10 11.32
CA GLU A 509 24.69 -21.29 12.16
C GLU A 509 23.61 -22.33 11.82
N PHE A 510 22.38 -21.90 11.63
CA PHE A 510 21.29 -22.79 11.18
C PHE A 510 21.64 -23.46 9.84
N PHE A 511 22.14 -22.68 8.87
CA PHE A 511 22.56 -23.20 7.58
C PHE A 511 23.69 -24.23 7.71
N ALA A 512 24.68 -23.96 8.53
CA ALA A 512 25.80 -24.87 8.76
C ALA A 512 25.34 -26.22 9.35
N ASN A 513 24.33 -26.19 10.21
CA ASN A 513 23.81 -27.39 10.86
C ASN A 513 22.78 -28.16 10.04
N ASN A 514 22.00 -27.48 9.19
CA ASN A 514 20.85 -28.06 8.49
C ASN A 514 21.00 -28.13 6.96
N ASN A 515 22.04 -27.52 6.40
CA ASN A 515 22.30 -27.42 4.94
C ASN A 515 21.11 -26.85 4.14
N ARG A 516 20.34 -25.96 4.75
CA ARG A 516 19.27 -25.20 4.14
C ARG A 516 19.12 -23.84 4.83
N GLU A 517 18.61 -22.85 4.11
CA GLU A 517 18.29 -21.54 4.71
C GLU A 517 17.10 -21.66 5.66
N TYR A 518 17.14 -20.92 6.78
CA TYR A 518 16.05 -20.86 7.75
C TYR A 518 14.78 -20.28 7.12
N GLY A 519 13.68 -20.95 7.34
CA GLY A 519 12.37 -20.54 6.87
C GLY A 519 12.06 -20.85 5.40
N ASN A 520 13.03 -21.30 4.61
CA ASN A 520 12.80 -21.71 3.23
C ASN A 520 12.19 -23.12 3.15
N LEU A 521 11.47 -23.37 2.05
CA LEU A 521 10.86 -24.67 1.76
C LEU A 521 11.12 -25.09 0.33
N SER A 522 11.47 -26.36 0.14
CA SER A 522 11.46 -27.00 -1.18
C SER A 522 10.42 -28.11 -1.18
N SER A 523 9.41 -27.97 -2.01
CA SER A 523 8.37 -28.99 -2.22
C SER A 523 8.65 -29.73 -3.52
N THR A 524 8.80 -31.06 -3.44
CA THR A 524 9.12 -31.92 -4.59
C THR A 524 7.90 -32.79 -4.92
N PHE A 525 7.56 -32.84 -6.20
CA PHE A 525 6.43 -33.57 -6.74
C PHE A 525 6.92 -34.61 -7.75
N ASN A 526 6.24 -35.74 -7.83
CA ASN A 526 6.59 -36.80 -8.79
C ASN A 526 6.06 -36.46 -10.20
N THR A 527 6.70 -35.51 -10.85
CA THR A 527 6.36 -35.05 -12.23
C THR A 527 7.63 -34.87 -13.06
N ASP A 528 7.45 -34.76 -14.37
CA ASP A 528 8.52 -34.51 -15.36
C ASP A 528 8.73 -33.02 -15.67
N GLY A 529 8.13 -32.12 -14.89
CA GLY A 529 8.26 -30.68 -15.05
C GLY A 529 9.62 -30.11 -14.67
N ALA A 530 9.83 -28.84 -14.95
CA ALA A 530 11.00 -28.09 -14.54
C ALA A 530 10.98 -27.75 -13.03
N ASP A 531 12.07 -27.23 -12.51
CA ASP A 531 12.12 -26.62 -11.18
C ASP A 531 11.67 -25.14 -11.28
N TYR A 532 11.01 -24.66 -10.25
CA TYR A 532 10.52 -23.28 -10.15
C TYR A 532 10.85 -22.69 -8.79
N SER A 533 11.12 -21.37 -8.72
CA SER A 533 11.39 -20.69 -7.46
C SER A 533 10.48 -19.47 -7.29
N ILE A 534 9.81 -19.41 -6.17
CA ILE A 534 9.07 -18.25 -5.68
C ILE A 534 9.97 -17.55 -4.67
N LYS A 535 10.59 -16.45 -5.09
CA LYS A 535 11.51 -15.69 -4.28
C LYS A 535 10.86 -14.39 -3.80
N LEU A 536 10.95 -14.15 -2.49
CA LEU A 536 10.54 -12.89 -1.88
C LEU A 536 11.69 -11.88 -1.88
N PRO A 537 11.41 -10.59 -2.00
CA PRO A 537 12.44 -9.54 -1.91
C PRO A 537 12.80 -9.21 -0.45
N PHE A 538 12.47 -10.08 0.47
CA PHE A 538 12.66 -9.93 1.91
C PHE A 538 13.68 -10.94 2.42
N GLU A 539 14.39 -10.55 3.46
CA GLU A 539 15.26 -11.44 4.25
C GLU A 539 14.49 -11.97 5.45
N ASN A 540 14.81 -13.16 5.90
CA ASN A 540 14.25 -13.77 7.09
C ASN A 540 15.25 -13.71 8.24
N LEU A 541 14.80 -13.32 9.44
CA LEU A 541 15.63 -13.18 10.63
C LEU A 541 15.28 -14.26 11.67
N LEU A 542 16.22 -15.12 11.97
CA LEU A 542 16.07 -16.08 13.06
C LEU A 542 16.23 -15.36 14.41
N PHE A 543 15.26 -15.52 15.28
CA PHE A 543 15.27 -15.01 16.64
C PHE A 543 15.70 -16.09 17.63
N SER A 544 16.16 -15.65 18.80
CA SER A 544 16.51 -16.53 19.92
C SER A 544 15.75 -16.10 21.19
N LYS A 545 15.30 -17.08 21.97
CA LYS A 545 14.67 -16.85 23.26
C LYS A 545 15.70 -17.13 24.36
N PHE A 546 15.86 -16.21 25.30
CA PHE A 546 16.72 -16.43 26.46
C PHE A 546 16.12 -17.51 27.37
N THR A 547 16.93 -18.48 27.76
CA THR A 547 16.52 -19.61 28.60
C THR A 547 15.94 -19.14 29.92
N GLY A 548 14.78 -19.69 30.31
CA GLY A 548 14.09 -19.34 31.55
C GLY A 548 13.36 -17.98 31.51
N THR A 549 13.24 -17.36 30.35
CA THR A 549 12.51 -16.09 30.18
C THR A 549 11.51 -16.18 29.04
N ASP A 550 10.64 -15.17 28.94
CA ASP A 550 9.81 -14.93 27.77
C ASP A 550 10.39 -13.91 26.78
N LEU A 551 11.65 -13.50 27.00
CA LEU A 551 12.35 -12.51 26.18
C LEU A 551 12.90 -13.15 24.91
N GLN A 552 12.44 -12.68 23.77
CA GLN A 552 12.91 -13.05 22.43
C GLN A 552 13.69 -11.89 21.81
N VAL A 553 14.86 -12.18 21.24
CA VAL A 553 15.73 -11.18 20.64
C VAL A 553 16.19 -11.61 19.25
N GLY A 554 16.38 -10.64 18.38
CA GLY A 554 16.98 -10.83 17.06
C GLY A 554 18.42 -10.27 17.03
N TYR A 555 19.26 -10.85 16.15
CA TYR A 555 20.65 -10.42 15.99
C TYR A 555 20.91 -10.03 14.53
N ALA A 556 21.06 -8.73 14.26
CA ALA A 556 21.47 -8.24 12.95
C ALA A 556 23.00 -8.05 12.91
N LEU A 557 23.70 -9.11 13.26
CA LEU A 557 25.16 -9.22 13.30
C LEU A 557 25.60 -10.36 12.39
N LYS A 558 26.73 -10.19 11.69
CA LYS A 558 27.39 -11.26 10.93
C LYS A 558 27.99 -12.34 11.84
N SER A 559 28.49 -13.40 11.24
CA SER A 559 29.17 -14.49 12.00
C SER A 559 30.42 -14.02 12.76
N ASP A 560 31.06 -12.94 12.34
CA ASP A 560 32.16 -12.28 13.04
C ASP A 560 31.69 -11.24 14.08
N LEU A 561 30.39 -11.19 14.35
CA LEU A 561 29.72 -10.27 15.26
C LEU A 561 29.79 -8.78 14.86
N THR A 562 30.11 -8.50 13.59
CA THR A 562 30.06 -7.15 13.06
C THR A 562 28.65 -6.82 12.54
N PRO A 563 28.21 -5.54 12.61
CA PRO A 563 26.96 -5.09 12.06
C PRO A 563 26.90 -5.31 10.53
N TYR A 564 25.70 -5.57 9.99
CA TYR A 564 25.47 -5.56 8.54
C TYR A 564 24.15 -4.86 8.18
N ALA A 565 23.99 -4.50 6.91
CA ALA A 565 22.74 -4.00 6.37
C ALA A 565 21.92 -5.19 5.82
N PRO A 566 20.85 -5.61 6.51
CA PRO A 566 19.99 -6.66 5.99
C PRO A 566 19.19 -6.16 4.79
N LYS A 567 18.73 -7.09 3.96
CA LYS A 567 17.60 -6.82 3.07
C LYS A 567 16.34 -6.50 3.91
N PRO A 568 15.29 -5.92 3.32
CA PRO A 568 14.08 -5.64 4.07
C PRO A 568 13.56 -6.86 4.82
N ILE A 569 13.22 -6.71 6.11
CA ILE A 569 12.75 -7.80 6.95
C ILE A 569 11.33 -7.51 7.39
N ILE A 570 10.43 -8.46 7.13
CA ILE A 570 9.07 -8.45 7.68
C ILE A 570 9.06 -9.28 8.97
N LEU A 571 8.46 -8.71 10.01
CA LEU A 571 8.35 -9.30 11.35
C LEU A 571 6.89 -9.40 11.76
N TYR A 572 6.55 -10.37 12.57
CA TYR A 572 5.32 -10.37 13.35
C TYR A 572 5.51 -9.75 14.73
N LEU A 573 4.51 -8.99 15.15
CA LEU A 573 4.31 -8.70 16.56
C LEU A 573 3.75 -9.97 17.21
N THR A 574 4.55 -10.60 18.05
CA THR A 574 4.20 -11.88 18.68
C THR A 574 3.19 -11.66 19.81
N GLU A 575 3.64 -11.11 20.92
CA GLU A 575 2.80 -10.72 22.07
C GLU A 575 3.56 -9.86 23.06
N ASN A 576 2.84 -9.19 23.96
CA ASN A 576 3.43 -8.56 25.13
C ASN A 576 3.64 -9.57 26.26
N LYS A 577 4.81 -9.54 26.91
CA LYS A 577 5.14 -10.41 28.04
C LYS A 577 5.71 -9.64 29.20
N ALA A 578 5.45 -10.19 30.40
CA ALA A 578 6.12 -9.74 31.62
C ALA A 578 7.54 -10.29 31.66
N GLY A 579 8.47 -9.47 32.13
CA GLY A 579 9.87 -9.82 32.29
C GLY A 579 10.69 -8.56 32.57
N THR A 580 11.87 -8.72 33.15
CA THR A 580 12.70 -7.60 33.54
C THR A 580 13.90 -7.45 32.62
N LEU A 581 14.06 -6.29 32.04
CA LEU A 581 15.28 -5.87 31.36
C LEU A 581 15.60 -4.40 31.71
N TYR A 582 16.87 -4.01 31.62
CA TYR A 582 17.28 -2.64 31.88
C TYR A 582 17.36 -1.85 30.56
N PHE A 583 16.87 -0.63 30.65
CA PHE A 583 16.78 0.28 29.51
C PHE A 583 17.35 1.66 29.89
N ASN A 584 18.22 2.18 29.05
CA ASN A 584 18.79 3.53 29.17
C ASN A 584 18.10 4.45 28.16
N ASN A 585 17.39 5.44 28.66
CA ASN A 585 16.69 6.43 27.85
C ASN A 585 17.55 7.65 27.45
N GLY A 586 18.85 7.57 27.65
CA GLY A 586 19.80 8.67 27.38
C GLY A 586 20.02 9.62 28.57
N ALA A 587 19.13 9.62 29.57
CA ALA A 587 19.24 10.40 30.79
C ALA A 587 19.37 9.51 32.05
N THR A 588 18.58 8.44 32.07
CA THR A 588 18.51 7.51 33.22
C THR A 588 18.46 6.08 32.75
N THR A 589 19.04 5.17 33.54
CA THR A 589 18.88 3.74 33.37
C THR A 589 17.81 3.24 34.34
N THR A 590 16.79 2.58 33.81
CA THR A 590 15.68 2.03 34.59
C THR A 590 15.36 0.62 34.10
N ASN A 591 14.82 -0.23 35.00
CA ASN A 591 14.24 -1.49 34.53
C ASN A 591 12.87 -1.26 33.90
N ILE A 592 12.55 -2.09 32.95
CA ILE A 592 11.18 -2.29 32.41
C ILE A 592 10.71 -3.69 32.76
N ASN A 593 9.44 -3.83 33.10
CA ASN A 593 8.88 -5.07 33.63
C ASN A 593 7.99 -5.80 32.62
N GLN A 594 7.87 -5.26 31.44
CA GLN A 594 7.14 -5.84 30.32
C GLN A 594 7.74 -5.37 29.00
N PHE A 595 7.58 -6.15 27.97
CA PHE A 595 8.09 -5.83 26.64
C PHE A 595 7.23 -6.46 25.58
N MET A 596 7.21 -5.84 24.39
CA MET A 596 6.55 -6.37 23.23
C MET A 596 7.54 -7.23 22.44
N ASN A 597 7.24 -8.52 22.30
CA ASN A 597 8.04 -9.43 21.50
C ASN A 597 7.72 -9.31 20.02
N PHE A 598 8.76 -9.40 19.21
CA PHE A 598 8.70 -9.53 17.76
C PHE A 598 9.47 -10.77 17.33
N GLY A 599 9.10 -11.32 16.17
CA GLY A 599 9.76 -12.48 15.60
C GLY A 599 9.12 -12.90 14.29
N GLN A 600 9.35 -14.14 13.91
CA GLN A 600 8.72 -14.74 12.75
C GLN A 600 7.34 -15.35 13.05
N ASP A 601 6.96 -15.40 14.31
CA ASP A 601 5.80 -16.14 14.80
C ASP A 601 4.83 -15.23 15.55
N CYS A 602 3.53 -15.49 15.41
CA CYS A 602 2.50 -14.80 16.19
C CYS A 602 1.34 -15.74 16.55
N ILE A 603 0.58 -15.36 17.58
CA ILE A 603 -0.71 -15.97 17.90
C ILE A 603 -1.81 -15.22 17.18
N ASP A 604 -2.66 -15.93 16.45
CA ASP A 604 -3.94 -15.42 16.01
C ASP A 604 -4.96 -15.59 17.14
N THR A 605 -5.36 -14.48 17.74
CA THR A 605 -6.27 -14.50 18.91
C THR A 605 -7.72 -14.76 18.52
N SER A 606 -8.06 -14.74 17.23
CA SER A 606 -9.41 -15.04 16.74
C SER A 606 -9.69 -16.56 16.74
N ASP A 607 -8.68 -17.36 16.42
CA ASP A 607 -8.76 -18.83 16.37
C ASP A 607 -7.76 -19.54 17.30
N LEU A 608 -6.99 -18.77 18.09
CA LEU A 608 -5.96 -19.23 19.02
C LEU A 608 -4.87 -20.10 18.35
N THR A 609 -4.59 -19.86 17.08
CA THR A 609 -3.56 -20.60 16.34
C THR A 609 -2.22 -19.85 16.35
N ASN A 610 -1.13 -20.62 16.40
CA ASN A 610 0.21 -20.09 16.17
C ASN A 610 0.49 -20.05 14.66
N ASN A 611 0.90 -18.90 14.16
CA ASN A 611 1.23 -18.67 12.75
C ASN A 611 2.69 -18.26 12.63
N THR A 612 3.32 -18.58 11.50
CA THR A 612 4.69 -18.20 11.22
C THR A 612 4.82 -17.56 9.83
N LEU A 613 5.79 -16.65 9.68
CA LEU A 613 6.24 -16.13 8.37
C LEU A 613 7.19 -17.10 7.66
N ASN A 614 7.56 -18.22 8.26
CA ASN A 614 8.38 -19.24 7.59
C ASN A 614 7.55 -19.97 6.52
N TRP A 615 8.20 -20.29 5.40
CA TRP A 615 7.59 -21.14 4.36
C TRP A 615 7.41 -22.57 4.83
N GLY A 616 8.45 -23.13 5.46
CA GLY A 616 8.44 -24.46 6.03
C GLY A 616 7.98 -24.50 7.47
N ILE A 617 7.76 -25.70 7.96
CA ILE A 617 7.50 -25.96 9.38
C ILE A 617 8.85 -25.91 10.10
N GLU A 618 9.03 -24.88 10.93
CA GLU A 618 10.20 -24.72 11.80
C GLU A 618 9.81 -24.83 13.26
N ILE A 619 10.76 -25.21 14.08
CA ILE A 619 10.58 -25.12 15.54
C ILE A 619 10.69 -23.64 15.90
N SER A 620 9.62 -23.09 16.46
CA SER A 620 9.63 -21.73 16.95
C SER A 620 10.57 -21.59 18.13
N SER A 621 11.47 -20.62 18.08
CA SER A 621 12.35 -20.30 19.21
C SER A 621 11.56 -19.74 20.41
N TYR A 622 10.41 -19.15 20.16
CA TYR A 622 9.55 -18.56 21.18
C TYR A 622 8.58 -19.58 21.81
N PHE A 623 7.82 -20.30 20.98
CA PHE A 623 6.82 -21.29 21.46
C PHE A 623 7.45 -22.64 21.81
N LEU A 624 8.69 -22.89 21.37
CA LEU A 624 9.45 -24.14 21.54
C LEU A 624 8.75 -25.39 20.95
N THR A 625 7.90 -25.17 19.97
CA THR A 625 7.12 -26.19 19.25
C THR A 625 7.15 -25.91 17.75
N PRO A 626 6.97 -26.94 16.90
CA PRO A 626 6.77 -26.75 15.47
C PRO A 626 5.49 -25.95 15.22
N ILE A 627 5.54 -25.00 14.29
CA ILE A 627 4.35 -24.25 13.87
C ILE A 627 3.90 -24.73 12.50
N ASN A 628 2.75 -25.42 12.47
CA ASN A 628 2.19 -26.00 11.25
C ASN A 628 1.56 -24.97 10.34
N ASN A 629 1.08 -23.83 10.87
CA ASN A 629 0.49 -22.74 10.09
C ASN A 629 1.57 -21.88 9.44
N SER A 630 2.35 -22.50 8.56
CA SER A 630 3.37 -21.85 7.75
C SER A 630 2.76 -21.10 6.56
N LEU A 631 3.53 -20.23 5.91
CA LEU A 631 3.08 -19.56 4.68
C LEU A 631 2.67 -20.55 3.60
N PHE A 632 3.44 -21.62 3.43
CA PHE A 632 3.11 -22.68 2.47
C PHE A 632 1.78 -23.37 2.81
N ASN A 633 1.63 -23.83 4.04
CA ASN A 633 0.44 -24.57 4.43
C ASN A 633 -0.83 -23.72 4.37
N ASN A 634 -0.75 -22.46 4.80
CA ASN A 634 -1.92 -21.58 4.85
C ASN A 634 -2.34 -21.03 3.48
N TYR A 635 -1.37 -20.82 2.57
CA TYR A 635 -1.65 -20.01 1.38
C TYR A 635 -1.44 -20.72 0.06
N TYR A 636 -0.60 -21.76 0.01
CA TYR A 636 -0.25 -22.45 -1.24
C TYR A 636 -0.68 -23.90 -1.31
N LEU A 637 -0.73 -24.60 -0.17
CA LEU A 637 -0.94 -26.05 -0.13
C LEU A 637 -2.25 -26.47 -0.79
N ALA A 638 -3.35 -25.77 -0.50
CA ALA A 638 -4.67 -26.12 -1.04
C ALA A 638 -4.71 -25.99 -2.56
N TYR A 639 -4.18 -24.90 -3.10
CA TYR A 639 -4.07 -24.69 -4.53
C TYR A 639 -3.19 -25.75 -5.21
N LEU A 640 -2.02 -26.03 -4.64
CA LEU A 640 -1.10 -27.01 -5.20
C LEU A 640 -1.68 -28.43 -5.12
N ASN A 641 -2.38 -28.79 -4.05
CA ASN A 641 -3.07 -30.08 -3.95
C ASN A 641 -4.12 -30.26 -5.04
N ASN A 642 -4.87 -29.21 -5.38
CA ASN A 642 -5.80 -29.24 -6.50
C ASN A 642 -5.07 -29.44 -7.82
N LEU A 643 -4.00 -28.68 -8.07
CA LEU A 643 -3.22 -28.71 -9.31
C LEU A 643 -2.51 -30.04 -9.51
N TYR A 644 -1.90 -30.61 -8.45
CA TYR A 644 -1.12 -31.86 -8.50
C TYR A 644 -1.96 -33.12 -8.26
N SER A 645 -3.25 -32.99 -8.16
CA SER A 645 -4.14 -34.15 -8.11
C SER A 645 -3.96 -35.03 -9.33
N LEU A 646 -3.87 -36.34 -9.14
CA LEU A 646 -3.81 -37.32 -10.25
C LEU A 646 -5.00 -37.24 -11.20
N LYS A 647 -6.11 -36.69 -10.73
CA LYS A 647 -7.33 -36.47 -11.53
C LYS A 647 -7.30 -35.12 -12.27
N SER A 648 -6.36 -34.24 -11.97
CA SER A 648 -6.32 -32.89 -12.55
C SER A 648 -6.03 -32.94 -14.05
N ARG A 649 -6.80 -32.20 -14.83
CA ARG A 649 -6.68 -32.05 -16.27
C ARG A 649 -6.88 -30.60 -16.63
N MET A 650 -6.16 -30.16 -17.66
CA MET A 650 -6.49 -28.94 -18.37
C MET A 650 -7.50 -29.27 -19.45
N VAL A 651 -8.57 -28.54 -19.50
CA VAL A 651 -9.61 -28.70 -20.51
C VAL A 651 -9.61 -27.45 -21.37
N LYS A 652 -9.39 -27.65 -22.66
CA LYS A 652 -9.56 -26.59 -23.67
C LYS A 652 -10.89 -26.78 -24.34
N VAL A 653 -11.69 -25.73 -24.36
CA VAL A 653 -13.03 -25.76 -24.91
C VAL A 653 -13.35 -24.42 -25.55
N LYS A 654 -13.98 -24.49 -26.73
CA LYS A 654 -14.56 -23.33 -27.37
C LYS A 654 -16.00 -23.16 -26.93
N MET A 655 -16.37 -21.95 -26.60
CA MET A 655 -17.75 -21.59 -26.21
C MET A 655 -18.17 -20.35 -26.98
N ARG A 656 -19.47 -20.28 -27.27
CA ARG A 656 -20.08 -19.07 -27.80
C ARG A 656 -21.03 -18.52 -26.76
N LEU A 657 -20.51 -17.60 -25.95
CA LEU A 657 -21.28 -17.02 -24.83
C LEU A 657 -22.17 -15.88 -25.31
N PRO A 658 -23.42 -15.80 -24.83
CA PRO A 658 -24.20 -14.57 -24.96
C PRO A 658 -23.46 -13.40 -24.31
N TYR A 659 -23.63 -12.20 -24.85
CA TYR A 659 -22.96 -11.00 -24.36
C TYR A 659 -23.13 -10.77 -22.84
N LEU A 660 -24.35 -10.93 -22.32
CA LEU A 660 -24.62 -10.76 -20.89
C LEU A 660 -23.89 -11.78 -20.01
N GLU A 661 -23.75 -13.02 -20.47
CA GLU A 661 -22.98 -14.04 -19.76
C GLU A 661 -21.49 -13.70 -19.75
N LEU A 662 -20.96 -13.22 -20.88
CA LEU A 662 -19.57 -12.80 -20.99
C LEU A 662 -19.28 -11.57 -20.11
N LEU A 663 -20.17 -10.58 -20.10
CA LEU A 663 -20.04 -9.38 -19.28
C LEU A 663 -20.02 -9.72 -17.77
N ASN A 664 -20.87 -10.66 -17.37
CA ASN A 664 -21.04 -11.09 -15.97
C ASN A 664 -20.08 -12.21 -15.55
N LEU A 665 -19.25 -12.71 -16.46
CA LEU A 665 -18.28 -13.75 -16.15
C LEU A 665 -17.07 -13.14 -15.43
N LYS A 666 -16.86 -13.63 -14.22
CA LYS A 666 -15.69 -13.26 -13.40
C LYS A 666 -14.68 -14.39 -13.44
N LEU A 667 -13.40 -14.04 -13.33
CA LEU A 667 -12.32 -15.03 -13.34
C LEU A 667 -12.30 -15.95 -12.11
N ASN A 668 -12.95 -15.56 -11.02
CA ASN A 668 -13.16 -16.41 -9.86
C ASN A 668 -14.42 -17.28 -9.94
N ASP A 669 -15.23 -17.10 -10.98
CA ASP A 669 -16.36 -17.98 -11.19
C ASP A 669 -15.88 -19.41 -11.49
N ARG A 670 -16.62 -20.36 -11.00
CA ARG A 670 -16.41 -21.77 -11.28
C ARG A 670 -17.37 -22.19 -12.38
N VAL A 671 -16.80 -22.73 -13.42
CA VAL A 671 -17.54 -23.13 -14.60
C VAL A 671 -17.92 -24.61 -14.49
N VAL A 672 -19.19 -24.93 -14.69
CA VAL A 672 -19.65 -26.29 -14.81
C VAL A 672 -19.86 -26.62 -16.27
N ILE A 673 -19.26 -27.70 -16.73
CA ILE A 673 -19.46 -28.25 -18.06
C ILE A 673 -19.90 -29.70 -17.89
N ARG A 674 -21.12 -30.00 -18.34
CA ARG A 674 -21.79 -31.32 -18.19
C ARG A 674 -21.91 -31.68 -16.67
N ASP A 675 -21.01 -32.53 -16.19
CA ASP A 675 -21.02 -33.09 -14.83
C ASP A 675 -19.82 -32.69 -13.97
N LYS A 676 -18.99 -31.80 -14.47
CA LYS A 676 -17.72 -31.43 -13.81
C LYS A 676 -17.57 -29.94 -13.63
N ARG A 677 -16.94 -29.57 -12.51
CA ARG A 677 -16.65 -28.19 -12.18
C ARG A 677 -15.18 -27.87 -12.44
N TYR A 678 -14.95 -26.66 -12.92
CA TYR A 678 -13.64 -26.15 -13.31
C TYR A 678 -13.41 -24.74 -12.77
N ILE A 679 -12.17 -24.42 -12.51
CA ILE A 679 -11.69 -23.03 -12.35
C ILE A 679 -11.20 -22.53 -13.71
N ILE A 680 -11.35 -21.25 -13.94
CA ILE A 680 -10.86 -20.58 -15.14
C ILE A 680 -9.36 -20.33 -14.97
N ASN A 681 -8.52 -20.92 -15.81
CA ASN A 681 -7.10 -20.59 -15.90
C ASN A 681 -6.90 -19.34 -16.75
N GLN A 682 -7.46 -19.37 -17.95
CA GLN A 682 -7.55 -18.22 -18.85
C GLN A 682 -8.68 -18.42 -19.85
N PHE A 683 -9.15 -17.34 -20.42
CA PHE A 683 -9.98 -17.38 -21.61
C PHE A 683 -9.64 -16.22 -22.55
N THR A 684 -9.77 -16.47 -23.84
CA THR A 684 -9.57 -15.46 -24.88
C THR A 684 -10.87 -15.35 -25.66
N THR A 685 -11.45 -14.17 -25.70
CA THR A 685 -12.71 -13.90 -26.39
C THR A 685 -12.47 -13.01 -27.58
N ASP A 686 -12.96 -13.41 -28.74
CA ASP A 686 -13.15 -12.56 -29.91
C ASP A 686 -14.41 -11.72 -29.70
N LEU A 687 -14.26 -10.41 -29.50
CA LEU A 687 -15.37 -9.50 -29.21
C LEU A 687 -16.30 -9.27 -30.41
N THR A 688 -15.90 -9.66 -31.63
CA THR A 688 -16.74 -9.54 -32.82
C THR A 688 -17.68 -10.72 -32.98
N THR A 689 -17.22 -11.93 -32.66
CA THR A 689 -17.98 -13.18 -32.81
C THR A 689 -18.52 -13.75 -31.50
N PHE A 690 -18.01 -13.31 -30.37
CA PHE A 690 -18.22 -13.87 -29.03
C PHE A 690 -17.78 -15.33 -28.89
N GLU A 691 -16.97 -15.80 -29.81
CA GLU A 691 -16.29 -17.07 -29.62
C GLU A 691 -15.17 -16.89 -28.60
N SER A 692 -15.19 -17.78 -27.63
CA SER A 692 -14.23 -17.73 -26.49
C SER A 692 -13.51 -19.07 -26.41
N ASP A 693 -12.19 -19.02 -26.39
CA ASP A 693 -11.33 -20.17 -26.13
C ASP A 693 -11.01 -20.18 -24.63
N PHE A 694 -11.51 -21.20 -23.93
CA PHE A 694 -11.29 -21.40 -22.50
C PHE A 694 -10.22 -22.44 -22.25
N GLU A 695 -9.31 -22.11 -21.32
CA GLU A 695 -8.46 -23.08 -20.64
C GLU A 695 -8.90 -23.22 -19.20
N LEU A 696 -9.37 -24.39 -18.85
CA LEU A 696 -10.01 -24.69 -17.58
C LEU A 696 -9.23 -25.77 -16.84
N ILE A 697 -9.12 -25.64 -15.50
CA ILE A 697 -8.53 -26.67 -14.64
C ILE A 697 -9.63 -27.29 -13.81
N GLN A 698 -9.66 -28.61 -13.72
CA GLN A 698 -10.65 -29.30 -12.92
C GLN A 698 -10.52 -28.91 -11.45
N ASP A 699 -11.66 -28.59 -10.84
CA ASP A 699 -11.72 -28.13 -9.45
C ASP A 699 -12.24 -29.25 -8.53
N PHE A 700 -11.39 -29.66 -7.60
CA PHE A 700 -11.66 -30.70 -6.61
C PHE A 700 -11.87 -30.15 -5.20
N ARG A 701 -12.02 -28.82 -5.06
CA ARG A 701 -12.28 -28.21 -3.77
C ARG A 701 -13.59 -28.76 -3.22
N SER A 702 -13.66 -28.86 -1.90
CA SER A 702 -14.85 -29.24 -1.19
C SER A 702 -15.99 -28.24 -1.41
N ILE A 703 -17.18 -28.58 -0.95
CA ILE A 703 -18.41 -27.80 -1.13
C ILE A 703 -18.18 -26.35 -0.70
N ASN A 704 -18.66 -25.43 -1.52
CA ASN A 704 -18.69 -24.03 -1.19
C ASN A 704 -20.12 -23.58 -0.87
N PHE A 705 -20.25 -22.95 0.25
CA PHE A 705 -21.43 -22.18 0.62
C PHE A 705 -21.14 -20.70 0.42
N ASP A 706 -22.14 -19.95 0.03
CA ASP A 706 -22.05 -18.49 0.03
C ASP A 706 -21.61 -17.92 1.41
N ASN A 707 -21.81 -18.69 2.50
CA ASN A 707 -21.49 -18.34 3.87
C ASN A 707 -20.65 -19.40 4.62
N GLY A 708 -19.85 -20.22 3.94
CA GLY A 708 -19.04 -21.29 4.55
C GLY A 708 -19.81 -22.60 4.74
N THR A 709 -19.35 -23.46 5.67
CA THR A 709 -19.93 -24.76 5.97
C THR A 709 -21.07 -24.70 6.98
N SER A 710 -21.38 -23.54 7.52
CA SER A 710 -22.47 -23.29 8.45
C SER A 710 -23.45 -22.29 7.87
N ARG A 711 -24.75 -22.54 8.02
CA ARG A 711 -25.81 -21.64 7.61
C ARG A 711 -26.78 -21.36 8.72
N ARG A 712 -26.94 -20.10 9.05
CA ARG A 712 -27.94 -19.63 9.98
C ARG A 712 -29.22 -19.26 9.23
N VAL A 713 -30.35 -19.73 9.65
CA VAL A 713 -31.66 -19.45 9.09
C VAL A 713 -32.59 -18.88 10.15
N SER A 714 -33.57 -18.10 9.73
CA SER A 714 -34.57 -17.54 10.63
C SER A 714 -35.45 -18.66 11.24
N ASN A 715 -36.23 -18.31 12.24
CA ASN A 715 -37.23 -19.23 12.85
C ASN A 715 -38.38 -19.65 11.90
N GLN A 716 -38.50 -19.01 10.73
CA GLN A 716 -39.52 -19.36 9.75
C GLN A 716 -39.13 -20.61 8.97
N ALA A 717 -40.13 -21.27 8.36
CA ALA A 717 -39.85 -22.35 7.41
C ALA A 717 -39.08 -21.77 6.20
N VAL A 718 -37.96 -22.42 5.82
CA VAL A 718 -37.12 -21.96 4.73
C VAL A 718 -36.69 -23.14 3.87
N ILE A 719 -36.56 -22.84 2.57
CA ILE A 719 -35.94 -23.76 1.60
C ILE A 719 -34.77 -23.03 0.99
N PHE A 720 -33.60 -23.64 0.99
CA PHE A 720 -32.41 -23.08 0.38
C PHE A 720 -31.57 -24.14 -0.32
N ASP A 721 -30.77 -23.72 -1.28
CA ASP A 721 -29.87 -24.56 -2.03
C ASP A 721 -28.43 -24.40 -1.51
N VAL A 722 -27.75 -25.53 -1.37
CA VAL A 722 -26.33 -25.63 -1.13
C VAL A 722 -25.68 -26.08 -2.43
N PHE A 723 -24.89 -25.22 -3.05
CA PHE A 723 -24.26 -25.52 -4.31
C PHE A 723 -23.07 -26.46 -4.15
N LEU A 724 -22.99 -27.47 -5.02
CA LEU A 724 -22.03 -28.55 -4.94
C LEU A 724 -20.84 -28.30 -5.90
N THR A 725 -19.68 -28.81 -5.51
CA THR A 725 -18.44 -28.65 -6.27
C THR A 725 -18.35 -29.52 -7.51
N SER A 726 -19.12 -30.60 -7.56
CA SER A 726 -19.20 -31.50 -8.72
C SER A 726 -20.51 -32.26 -8.69
N LYS A 727 -20.94 -32.80 -9.84
CA LYS A 727 -22.04 -33.75 -9.96
C LYS A 727 -21.66 -35.17 -9.56
N ASP A 728 -20.51 -35.39 -8.96
CA ASP A 728 -20.19 -36.70 -8.41
C ASP A 728 -21.36 -37.17 -7.50
N LEU A 729 -21.75 -38.40 -7.64
CA LEU A 729 -22.76 -38.99 -6.79
C LEU A 729 -22.33 -38.90 -5.31
N LEU A 730 -22.69 -37.79 -4.71
CA LEU A 730 -22.53 -37.59 -3.28
C LEU A 730 -23.74 -38.17 -2.60
N THR A 731 -23.50 -39.03 -1.66
CA THR A 731 -24.52 -39.45 -0.71
C THR A 731 -24.41 -38.61 0.54
N TRP A 732 -25.55 -38.22 1.07
CA TRP A 732 -25.65 -37.35 2.22
C TRP A 732 -26.31 -38.08 3.37
N THR A 733 -25.75 -37.95 4.55
CA THR A 733 -26.30 -38.55 5.77
C THR A 733 -26.55 -37.44 6.78
N ILE A 734 -27.75 -37.39 7.34
CA ILE A 734 -28.04 -36.52 8.46
C ILE A 734 -27.39 -37.19 9.68
N ILE A 735 -26.42 -36.47 10.27
CA ILE A 735 -25.69 -36.95 11.45
C ILE A 735 -26.22 -36.34 12.74
N ASP A 736 -26.91 -35.21 12.65
CA ASP A 736 -27.61 -34.57 13.76
C ASP A 736 -28.81 -33.78 13.20
N ASP A 737 -29.95 -33.83 13.88
CA ASP A 737 -31.18 -33.14 13.50
C ASP A 737 -32.06 -32.91 14.72
N VAL A 738 -31.75 -31.87 15.49
CA VAL A 738 -32.49 -31.51 16.70
C VAL A 738 -33.94 -31.20 16.36
N ASP A 739 -34.87 -31.85 17.03
CA ASP A 739 -36.33 -31.75 16.84
C ASP A 739 -36.81 -32.08 15.42
N SER A 740 -36.06 -32.86 14.66
CA SER A 740 -36.36 -33.18 13.27
C SER A 740 -36.68 -31.91 12.47
N MET A 741 -35.80 -30.93 12.57
CA MET A 741 -35.96 -29.62 11.91
C MET A 741 -35.89 -29.70 10.37
N LEU A 742 -35.20 -30.70 9.85
CA LEU A 742 -35.08 -30.94 8.41
C LEU A 742 -36.29 -31.71 7.90
N THR A 743 -37.10 -31.13 7.03
CA THR A 743 -38.31 -31.76 6.47
C THR A 743 -38.06 -32.39 5.11
N GLY A 744 -36.98 -32.06 4.47
CA GLY A 744 -36.60 -32.67 3.20
C GLY A 744 -35.19 -32.26 2.77
N ILE A 745 -34.50 -33.26 2.21
CA ILE A 745 -33.24 -33.04 1.49
C ILE A 745 -33.42 -33.67 0.13
N SER A 746 -33.30 -32.86 -0.91
CA SER A 746 -33.36 -33.33 -2.28
C SER A 746 -32.15 -32.89 -3.07
N PHE A 747 -31.72 -33.73 -3.95
CA PHE A 747 -30.58 -33.49 -4.83
C PHE A 747 -31.07 -32.89 -6.14
N ASN A 748 -30.60 -31.74 -6.49
CA ASN A 748 -30.76 -31.17 -7.80
C ASN A 748 -29.37 -31.09 -8.43
N GLU A 749 -29.22 -31.34 -9.69
CA GLU A 749 -27.99 -31.53 -10.48
C GLU A 749 -26.71 -30.84 -9.98
N LEU A 750 -26.80 -29.66 -9.41
CA LEU A 750 -25.68 -28.83 -8.92
C LEU A 750 -25.88 -28.34 -7.48
N SER A 751 -27.01 -28.68 -6.86
CA SER A 751 -27.31 -28.21 -5.52
C SER A 751 -27.98 -29.26 -4.68
N LEU A 752 -27.74 -29.20 -3.37
CA LEU A 752 -28.49 -29.89 -2.35
C LEU A 752 -29.56 -28.93 -1.83
N LYS A 753 -30.80 -29.22 -2.13
CA LYS A 753 -31.95 -28.45 -1.62
C LYS A 753 -32.32 -28.92 -0.23
N ILE A 754 -32.23 -28.04 0.75
CA ILE A 754 -32.51 -28.30 2.15
C ILE A 754 -33.79 -27.59 2.55
N GLN A 755 -34.71 -28.31 3.14
CA GLN A 755 -35.97 -27.77 3.65
C GLN A 755 -35.97 -27.83 5.18
N VAL A 756 -36.15 -26.65 5.77
CA VAL A 756 -36.19 -26.49 7.24
C VAL A 756 -37.60 -26.06 7.66
N LYS A 757 -38.21 -26.76 8.62
CA LYS A 757 -39.53 -26.39 9.16
C LYS A 757 -39.43 -25.17 10.07
N GLN A 758 -40.55 -24.48 10.26
CA GLN A 758 -40.66 -23.38 11.20
C GLN A 758 -40.27 -23.83 12.62
N ASN A 759 -39.51 -23.02 13.31
CA ASN A 759 -39.19 -23.22 14.73
C ASN A 759 -40.24 -22.51 15.60
N THR A 760 -40.96 -23.34 16.35
CA THR A 760 -41.99 -22.88 17.33
C THR A 760 -41.57 -23.19 18.76
N SER A 761 -40.36 -23.69 18.98
CA SER A 761 -39.88 -24.10 20.30
C SER A 761 -39.43 -22.93 21.18
N GLY A 762 -39.11 -21.76 20.56
CA GLY A 762 -38.51 -20.64 21.27
C GLY A 762 -37.06 -20.85 21.68
N LEU A 763 -36.41 -21.93 21.21
CA LEU A 763 -35.01 -22.26 21.43
C LEU A 763 -34.26 -22.39 20.08
N GLN A 764 -33.03 -21.97 20.05
CA GLN A 764 -32.14 -22.21 18.90
C GLN A 764 -31.94 -23.72 18.74
N ARG A 765 -31.95 -24.19 17.48
CA ARG A 765 -31.70 -25.61 17.17
C ARG A 765 -30.74 -25.75 16.00
N THR A 766 -30.11 -26.93 15.94
CA THR A 766 -29.07 -27.24 14.96
C THR A 766 -29.35 -28.55 14.25
N ALA A 767 -28.87 -28.62 13.00
CA ALA A 767 -28.78 -29.86 12.25
C ALA A 767 -27.43 -29.97 11.57
N ALA A 768 -26.96 -31.17 11.35
CA ALA A 768 -25.70 -31.43 10.64
C ALA A 768 -25.87 -32.54 9.61
N ILE A 769 -25.35 -32.32 8.43
CA ILE A 769 -25.40 -33.21 7.27
C ILE A 769 -23.98 -33.50 6.84
N LEU A 770 -23.63 -34.75 6.65
CA LEU A 770 -22.30 -35.20 6.24
C LEU A 770 -22.36 -35.88 4.89
N SER A 771 -21.43 -35.50 3.98
CA SER A 771 -21.24 -36.17 2.69
C SER A 771 -20.41 -37.46 2.86
N ASN A 772 -20.50 -38.37 1.89
CA ASN A 772 -19.61 -39.53 1.82
C ASN A 772 -18.13 -39.16 1.52
N LYS A 773 -17.81 -37.85 1.31
CA LYS A 773 -16.46 -37.31 1.18
C LYS A 773 -16.03 -36.53 2.43
N ASN A 774 -16.78 -36.64 3.52
CA ASN A 774 -16.56 -35.95 4.79
C ASN A 774 -16.77 -34.43 4.77
N ASP A 775 -17.53 -33.90 3.80
CA ASP A 775 -17.95 -32.51 3.84
C ASP A 775 -19.10 -32.36 4.84
N LEU A 776 -18.94 -31.46 5.81
CA LEU A 776 -19.91 -31.22 6.87
C LEU A 776 -20.68 -29.93 6.60
N ILE A 777 -22.00 -30.02 6.66
CA ILE A 777 -22.93 -28.91 6.60
C ILE A 777 -23.62 -28.77 7.93
N THR A 778 -23.48 -27.64 8.60
CA THR A 778 -24.22 -27.28 9.80
C THR A 778 -25.28 -26.23 9.51
N ILE A 779 -26.48 -26.41 10.05
CA ILE A 779 -27.60 -25.51 9.91
C ILE A 779 -28.01 -25.09 11.31
N GLU A 780 -27.99 -23.81 11.58
CA GLU A 780 -28.47 -23.22 12.83
C GLU A 780 -29.76 -22.46 12.55
N GLN A 781 -30.83 -22.77 13.29
CA GLN A 781 -32.09 -22.07 13.17
C GLN A 781 -32.35 -21.25 14.43
N ASP A 782 -32.72 -19.99 14.24
CA ASP A 782 -33.06 -19.07 15.33
C ASP A 782 -34.29 -19.55 16.12
N ALA A 783 -34.37 -19.09 17.38
CA ALA A 783 -35.43 -19.37 18.30
C ALA A 783 -36.83 -18.90 17.86
#